data_916fc626348a34425d86c06652c4e8b0
#
_entry.id   916fc626348a34425d86c06652c4e8b0
#
_cell.length_a   1.000
_cell.length_b   1.000
_cell.length_c   1.000
_cell.angle_alpha   90.00
_cell.angle_beta   90.00
_cell.angle_gamma   90.00
#
_symmetry.space_group_name_H-M   'P 1'
#
loop_
_entity.id
_entity.type
_entity.pdbx_description
1 polymer ?
#
loop_
_entity_poly.entity_id
_entity_poly.type
_entity_poly.pdbx_seq_one_letter_code
_entity_poly.pdbx_strand_id
1 'polypeptide(L)'
;MKTFLLTICFLSVQTGMVAIAQDKEQTPVYLDDTQPIEVRVQDALNRMTVEEKTRLSYAQGKFSSPGCPRLGIPELWMSDGPHGVRAEINWNDWGYAGWTNDSCTAFPALTCLAASWNPLLAAKYGYAIGEEARYREKDVLLGPGVNIYRTPLNGRNFEYMGEDPYLASELCVPYIQGVQKNGVAACVKHYALNNQELWRGHIDVQLSDRALYEIYLPAFKAAVERGKAWSIMGAYNKVRGTHATHHKLLNNDILKGEWNFDGCVITDWGAAHDTYEAAMYGLDIEMGSYTNGLTSESEFGYDDYYLGKSYLKMVREGKIPMEVVNDKAARVLRLIFRTAMNRRKLFGALTSEEHYRTAYEIATEGIVLLKNGTGKKQPALLPVPQGKYKRILVVGDNATRNLMLGGGSSELKVQKVISPLDGIKAKFGDGVVYAQGYTSGRPMYGRADVIPQVTVDSLRNDAVEKAMNSDLVIFVGGLNKNHFQDCEGGDRLSYELPFAQNELIEALLKVNKNLVAVIVSGNAVEMPWVKEIPSIVQSWYLGSVGGEALADVLSGEVTPSGKLPFSYPVKLEDCPAHFFGEISYPGDSIRQEYKEDILVGYRWYDTKKVQPLFPFGYGMSYTTFEYSKPVISAQTMNTDGSIDVSVKVKNTGKVAGKEIIQLYIGDEECSVLRPVKELKDFRKVQLLPNEEK
;
A
#
# COMPACT_ATOMS: atom_id res chain seq x y z
N MET A 1 35.18 93.54 -14.42
CA MET A 1 35.95 92.40 -14.37
C MET A 1 35.22 91.41 -15.26
N LYS A 2 35.88 90.78 -16.17
CA LYS A 2 35.42 90.39 -17.49
C LYS A 2 34.44 89.13 -17.45
N THR A 3 33.23 89.45 -18.01
CA THR A 3 32.20 88.47 -18.33
C THR A 3 32.55 87.79 -19.65
N PHE A 4 32.54 86.48 -19.70
CA PHE A 4 32.61 85.67 -20.94
C PHE A 4 31.26 85.02 -21.20
N LEU A 5 30.61 85.47 -22.29
CA LEU A 5 29.45 84.81 -22.86
C LEU A 5 29.89 83.62 -23.70
N LEU A 6 29.33 82.49 -23.46
CA LEU A 6 29.48 81.28 -24.29
C LEU A 6 28.15 81.03 -25.02
N THR A 7 28.20 81.18 -26.33
CA THR A 7 27.07 80.94 -27.26
C THR A 7 27.08 79.42 -27.57
N ILE A 8 26.04 78.71 -27.20
CA ILE A 8 25.87 77.30 -27.56
C ILE A 8 24.91 77.24 -28.78
N CYS A 9 25.44 76.74 -29.90
CA CYS A 9 24.66 76.38 -31.07
C CYS A 9 23.99 75.00 -30.82
N PHE A 10 22.66 74.95 -30.85
CA PHE A 10 21.90 73.73 -30.91
C PHE A 10 21.87 73.19 -32.35
N LEU A 11 22.56 72.09 -32.63
CA LEU A 11 22.33 71.24 -33.79
C LEU A 11 21.24 70.20 -33.41
N SER A 12 20.06 70.31 -34.01
CA SER A 12 19.02 69.31 -33.95
C SER A 12 19.35 68.15 -34.89
N VAL A 13 19.80 67.04 -34.29
CA VAL A 13 19.90 65.74 -34.97
C VAL A 13 18.55 65.03 -34.81
N GLN A 14 17.76 65.02 -35.86
CA GLN A 14 16.60 64.11 -35.96
C GLN A 14 17.11 62.64 -36.12
N THR A 15 17.23 61.92 -35.04
CA THR A 15 17.38 60.48 -35.09
C THR A 15 16.00 59.86 -35.29
N GLY A 16 15.76 59.37 -36.49
CA GLY A 16 14.61 58.47 -36.76
C GLY A 16 14.75 57.22 -35.94
N MET A 17 13.94 57.10 -34.88
CA MET A 17 13.73 55.82 -34.20
C MET A 17 12.98 54.91 -35.15
N VAL A 18 13.71 53.97 -35.78
CA VAL A 18 13.13 52.75 -36.34
C VAL A 18 12.70 51.91 -35.13
N ALA A 19 11.42 51.92 -34.82
CA ALA A 19 10.83 50.97 -33.88
C ALA A 19 10.94 49.58 -34.53
N ILE A 20 11.96 48.82 -34.15
CA ILE A 20 11.98 47.39 -34.36
C ILE A 20 10.84 46.86 -33.48
N ALA A 21 9.70 46.57 -34.09
CA ALA A 21 8.68 45.77 -33.47
C ALA A 21 9.33 44.42 -33.15
N GLN A 22 9.79 44.24 -31.92
CA GLN A 22 10.01 42.90 -31.39
C GLN A 22 8.62 42.23 -31.41
N ASP A 23 8.40 41.36 -32.38
CA ASP A 23 7.35 40.37 -32.29
C ASP A 23 7.58 39.69 -30.94
N LYS A 24 6.76 39.98 -29.94
CA LYS A 24 6.67 39.17 -28.74
C LYS A 24 6.23 37.81 -29.25
N GLU A 25 7.19 36.89 -29.42
CA GLU A 25 6.88 35.48 -29.64
C GLU A 25 5.85 35.09 -28.60
N GLN A 26 4.64 34.85 -29.06
CA GLN A 26 3.52 34.53 -28.19
C GLN A 26 3.87 33.23 -27.47
N THR A 27 3.96 33.25 -26.13
CA THR A 27 4.30 32.06 -25.34
C THR A 27 3.45 30.89 -25.82
N PRO A 28 4.06 29.77 -26.19
CA PRO A 28 3.32 28.57 -26.64
C PRO A 28 2.23 28.19 -25.64
N VAL A 29 1.06 27.79 -26.13
CA VAL A 29 -0.11 27.50 -25.29
C VAL A 29 0.17 26.40 -24.26
N TYR A 30 0.96 25.39 -24.61
CA TYR A 30 1.31 24.31 -23.69
C TYR A 30 2.15 24.78 -22.47
N LEU A 31 2.82 25.91 -22.55
CA LEU A 31 3.58 26.53 -21.45
C LEU A 31 2.74 27.42 -20.54
N ASP A 32 1.54 27.81 -20.98
CA ASP A 32 0.61 28.64 -20.21
C ASP A 32 -0.22 27.74 -19.27
N ASP A 33 0.10 27.72 -17.98
CA ASP A 33 -0.57 26.92 -16.94
C ASP A 33 -1.97 27.46 -16.55
N THR A 34 -2.40 28.57 -17.10
CA THR A 34 -3.78 29.08 -16.98
C THR A 34 -4.74 28.41 -17.95
N GLN A 35 -4.22 27.79 -19.02
CA GLN A 35 -5.02 27.10 -20.01
C GLN A 35 -5.46 25.72 -19.50
N PRO A 36 -6.60 25.20 -19.95
CA PRO A 36 -7.01 23.83 -19.67
C PRO A 36 -5.95 22.82 -20.11
N ILE A 37 -5.75 21.78 -19.32
CA ILE A 37 -4.72 20.76 -19.58
C ILE A 37 -4.86 20.15 -20.97
N GLU A 38 -6.07 19.83 -21.41
CA GLU A 38 -6.29 19.22 -22.74
C GLU A 38 -5.91 20.16 -23.89
N VAL A 39 -6.10 21.46 -23.74
CA VAL A 39 -5.66 22.47 -24.72
C VAL A 39 -4.13 22.50 -24.79
N ARG A 40 -3.47 22.43 -23.63
CA ARG A 40 -2.01 22.36 -23.52
C ARG A 40 -1.45 21.08 -24.14
N VAL A 41 -2.08 19.93 -23.85
CA VAL A 41 -1.72 18.62 -24.42
C VAL A 41 -1.80 18.65 -25.95
N GLN A 42 -2.90 19.17 -26.51
CA GLN A 42 -3.09 19.22 -27.94
C GLN A 42 -2.07 20.15 -28.63
N ASP A 43 -1.75 21.31 -28.04
CA ASP A 43 -0.72 22.21 -28.60
C ASP A 43 0.68 21.55 -28.57
N ALA A 44 1.04 20.89 -27.46
CA ALA A 44 2.30 20.16 -27.38
C ALA A 44 2.39 19.04 -28.43
N LEU A 45 1.35 18.20 -28.53
CA LEU A 45 1.29 17.11 -29.52
C LEU A 45 1.48 17.58 -30.97
N ASN A 46 0.87 18.72 -31.32
CA ASN A 46 0.98 19.29 -32.67
C ASN A 46 2.40 19.77 -32.99
N ARG A 47 3.22 20.04 -31.97
CA ARG A 47 4.61 20.50 -32.13
C ARG A 47 5.63 19.34 -32.09
N MET A 48 5.25 18.17 -31.60
CA MET A 48 6.13 17.00 -31.42
C MET A 48 6.27 16.20 -32.72
N THR A 49 7.50 15.73 -32.98
CA THR A 49 7.76 14.73 -34.01
C THR A 49 7.28 13.34 -33.58
N VAL A 50 7.24 12.39 -34.52
CA VAL A 50 6.87 11.00 -34.22
C VAL A 50 7.86 10.37 -33.23
N GLU A 51 9.15 10.65 -33.41
CA GLU A 51 10.23 10.18 -32.54
C GLU A 51 10.06 10.70 -31.10
N GLU A 52 9.74 11.98 -30.96
CA GLU A 52 9.51 12.59 -29.65
C GLU A 52 8.26 12.00 -28.96
N LYS A 53 7.19 11.75 -29.70
CA LYS A 53 5.98 11.12 -29.17
C LYS A 53 6.24 9.70 -28.71
N THR A 54 6.91 8.89 -29.52
CA THR A 54 7.24 7.50 -29.15
C THR A 54 8.24 7.44 -28.01
N ARG A 55 9.18 8.41 -27.92
CA ARG A 55 10.16 8.49 -26.83
C ARG A 55 9.54 8.68 -25.46
N LEU A 56 8.37 9.28 -25.35
CA LEU A 56 7.65 9.43 -24.07
C LEU A 56 7.20 8.10 -23.46
N SER A 57 7.14 7.02 -24.24
CA SER A 57 6.51 5.75 -23.85
C SER A 57 7.46 4.77 -23.14
N TYR A 58 8.71 5.10 -22.85
CA TYR A 58 9.63 4.22 -22.18
C TYR A 58 10.68 4.96 -21.36
N ALA A 59 11.24 4.26 -20.38
CA ALA A 59 12.19 4.81 -19.42
C ALA A 59 13.45 5.42 -20.05
N GLN A 60 14.12 6.26 -19.28
CA GLN A 60 15.49 6.73 -19.53
C GLN A 60 16.43 6.48 -18.33
N GLY A 61 15.90 6.05 -17.21
CA GLY A 61 16.58 5.68 -15.99
C GLY A 61 15.72 4.72 -15.19
N LYS A 62 16.21 4.23 -14.04
CA LYS A 62 15.49 3.27 -13.20
C LYS A 62 14.13 3.80 -12.73
N PHE A 63 14.02 5.08 -12.42
CA PHE A 63 12.81 5.73 -11.95
C PHE A 63 12.48 7.02 -12.72
N SER A 64 12.97 7.15 -13.95
CA SER A 64 12.71 8.33 -14.77
C SER A 64 12.22 7.94 -16.17
N SER A 65 11.19 8.65 -16.64
CA SER A 65 10.77 8.63 -18.04
C SER A 65 11.01 10.01 -18.65
N PRO A 66 11.38 10.09 -19.96
CA PRO A 66 11.78 11.34 -20.55
C PRO A 66 10.62 12.30 -20.77
N GLY A 67 10.96 13.60 -20.84
CA GLY A 67 10.10 14.62 -21.40
C GLY A 67 10.38 14.87 -22.88
N CYS A 68 10.21 16.13 -23.30
CA CYS A 68 10.59 16.60 -24.64
C CYS A 68 11.49 17.85 -24.50
N PRO A 69 12.82 17.68 -24.39
CA PRO A 69 13.75 18.78 -24.12
C PRO A 69 13.67 19.93 -25.13
N ARG A 70 13.47 19.61 -26.43
CA ARG A 70 13.32 20.63 -27.49
C ARG A 70 12.15 21.58 -27.23
N LEU A 71 11.11 21.10 -26.57
CA LEU A 71 9.95 21.88 -26.19
C LEU A 71 10.02 22.38 -24.72
N GLY A 72 11.10 22.12 -24.00
CA GLY A 72 11.21 22.46 -22.59
C GLY A 72 10.23 21.71 -21.69
N ILE A 73 9.74 20.55 -22.15
CA ILE A 73 8.88 19.65 -21.35
C ILE A 73 9.79 18.76 -20.52
N PRO A 74 9.72 18.82 -19.17
CA PRO A 74 10.61 18.06 -18.30
C PRO A 74 10.30 16.56 -18.27
N GLU A 75 11.25 15.81 -17.76
CA GLU A 75 11.11 14.39 -17.44
C GLU A 75 10.17 14.17 -16.24
N LEU A 76 9.70 12.92 -16.06
CA LEU A 76 8.95 12.47 -14.89
C LEU A 76 9.87 11.67 -13.98
N TRP A 77 9.83 11.98 -12.68
CA TRP A 77 10.48 11.22 -11.63
C TRP A 77 9.50 10.42 -10.80
N MET A 78 9.77 9.13 -10.67
CA MET A 78 8.96 8.19 -9.90
C MET A 78 9.68 7.77 -8.63
N SER A 79 8.96 7.28 -7.65
CA SER A 79 9.53 6.63 -6.47
C SER A 79 8.65 5.50 -6.01
N ASP A 80 9.29 4.40 -5.55
CA ASP A 80 8.56 3.40 -4.79
C ASP A 80 7.92 4.04 -3.55
N GLY A 81 6.76 3.57 -3.24
CA GLY A 81 5.88 3.76 -2.10
C GLY A 81 5.22 2.42 -1.87
N PRO A 82 4.17 2.16 -1.17
CA PRO A 82 3.11 3.05 -0.72
C PRO A 82 3.21 3.52 0.74
N HIS A 83 4.28 3.17 1.44
CA HIS A 83 4.40 3.39 2.89
C HIS A 83 5.41 4.48 3.25
N GLY A 84 6.08 5.04 2.28
CA GLY A 84 7.09 6.09 2.38
C GLY A 84 7.78 6.27 1.04
N VAL A 85 8.60 7.31 0.92
CA VAL A 85 9.33 7.61 -0.30
C VAL A 85 10.69 6.91 -0.24
N ARG A 86 10.92 5.94 -1.14
CA ARG A 86 12.15 5.16 -1.18
C ARG A 86 13.39 6.06 -1.29
N ALA A 87 14.51 5.64 -0.68
CA ALA A 87 15.81 6.29 -0.87
C ALA A 87 16.24 6.27 -2.34
N GLU A 88 17.03 7.26 -2.75
CA GLU A 88 17.50 7.38 -4.13
C GLU A 88 18.43 6.21 -4.49
N ILE A 89 18.20 5.69 -5.70
CA ILE A 89 19.06 4.67 -6.29
C ILE A 89 19.84 5.26 -7.47
N ASN A 90 20.86 4.53 -7.93
CA ASN A 90 21.62 4.92 -9.10
C ASN A 90 20.74 4.97 -10.36
N TRP A 91 21.17 5.75 -11.34
CA TRP A 91 20.43 5.95 -12.59
C TRP A 91 20.17 4.64 -13.36
N ASN A 92 21.16 3.76 -13.45
CA ASN A 92 21.12 2.57 -14.28
C ASN A 92 21.13 1.24 -13.51
N ASP A 93 21.28 1.25 -12.19
CA ASP A 93 21.32 0.03 -11.38
C ASP A 93 20.49 0.17 -10.08
N TRP A 94 20.36 -0.91 -9.32
CA TRP A 94 19.58 -0.97 -8.09
C TRP A 94 20.36 -0.56 -6.82
N GLY A 95 21.62 -0.11 -7.00
CA GLY A 95 22.42 0.39 -5.88
C GLY A 95 21.86 1.71 -5.33
N TYR A 96 21.97 1.92 -4.03
CA TYR A 96 21.63 3.21 -3.44
C TYR A 96 22.60 4.30 -3.89
N ALA A 97 22.07 5.46 -4.26
CA ALA A 97 22.87 6.63 -4.66
C ALA A 97 23.68 7.25 -3.50
N GLY A 98 23.38 6.83 -2.27
CA GLY A 98 24.12 7.26 -1.08
C GLY A 98 23.86 8.69 -0.64
N TRP A 99 22.74 9.29 -1.05
CA TRP A 99 22.37 10.64 -0.62
C TRP A 99 22.13 10.68 0.90
N THR A 100 22.44 11.82 1.53
CA THR A 100 22.27 11.99 2.97
C THR A 100 20.91 12.58 3.36
N ASN A 101 20.19 13.17 2.40
CA ASN A 101 18.93 13.90 2.58
C ASN A 101 17.72 13.15 2.00
N ASP A 102 17.82 11.85 1.79
CA ASP A 102 16.77 11.02 1.19
C ASP A 102 16.10 10.05 2.18
N SER A 103 16.29 10.27 3.48
CA SER A 103 15.52 9.58 4.51
C SER A 103 14.09 10.09 4.57
N CYS A 104 13.14 9.21 4.91
CA CYS A 104 11.72 9.53 4.95
C CYS A 104 11.07 9.14 6.28
N THR A 105 9.79 9.47 6.46
CA THR A 105 8.92 8.85 7.44
C THR A 105 8.45 7.49 6.92
N ALA A 106 8.58 6.44 7.71
CA ALA A 106 7.84 5.21 7.45
C ALA A 106 6.45 5.35 8.08
N PHE A 107 5.44 5.35 7.24
CA PHE A 107 4.05 5.23 7.68
C PHE A 107 3.72 3.74 7.91
N PRO A 108 2.71 3.40 8.74
CA PRO A 108 2.31 2.01 8.93
C PRO A 108 1.92 1.31 7.63
N ALA A 109 2.08 0.00 7.56
CA ALA A 109 1.68 -0.81 6.42
C ALA A 109 0.20 -0.61 6.07
N LEU A 110 -0.17 -0.79 4.79
CA LEU A 110 -1.57 -0.59 4.36
C LEU A 110 -2.55 -1.56 5.02
N THR A 111 -2.11 -2.75 5.45
CA THR A 111 -2.92 -3.62 6.32
C THR A 111 -3.24 -2.98 7.67
N CYS A 112 -2.29 -2.22 8.26
CA CYS A 112 -2.54 -1.45 9.47
C CYS A 112 -3.54 -0.30 9.23
N LEU A 113 -3.38 0.43 8.13
CA LEU A 113 -4.36 1.43 7.72
C LEU A 113 -5.74 0.80 7.52
N ALA A 114 -5.81 -0.33 6.84
CA ALA A 114 -7.08 -1.04 6.60
C ALA A 114 -7.73 -1.49 7.93
N ALA A 115 -6.94 -1.96 8.88
CA ALA A 115 -7.42 -2.33 10.21
C ALA A 115 -7.96 -1.14 11.02
N SER A 116 -7.60 0.09 10.67
CA SER A 116 -8.19 1.30 11.28
C SER A 116 -9.64 1.53 10.85
N TRP A 117 -10.08 1.04 9.69
CA TRP A 117 -11.39 1.30 9.10
C TRP A 117 -11.75 2.79 9.08
N ASN A 118 -10.77 3.65 8.83
CA ASN A 118 -10.91 5.10 8.95
C ASN A 118 -10.48 5.83 7.66
N PRO A 119 -11.44 6.19 6.78
CA PRO A 119 -11.13 6.94 5.56
C PRO A 119 -10.47 8.31 5.80
N LEU A 120 -10.72 8.94 6.95
CA LEU A 120 -10.06 10.21 7.29
C LEU A 120 -8.55 10.01 7.54
N LEU A 121 -8.17 8.89 8.16
CA LEU A 121 -6.75 8.55 8.31
C LEU A 121 -6.11 8.19 6.96
N ALA A 122 -6.85 7.54 6.06
CA ALA A 122 -6.36 7.28 4.71
C ALA A 122 -6.10 8.59 3.94
N ALA A 123 -6.96 9.61 4.11
CA ALA A 123 -6.74 10.94 3.54
C ALA A 123 -5.49 11.63 4.13
N LYS A 124 -5.31 11.60 5.45
CA LYS A 124 -4.12 12.15 6.12
C LYS A 124 -2.84 11.43 5.65
N TYR A 125 -2.90 10.09 5.57
CA TYR A 125 -1.79 9.26 5.09
C TYR A 125 -1.35 9.67 3.69
N GLY A 126 -2.31 9.69 2.73
CA GLY A 126 -2.04 10.09 1.36
C GLY A 126 -1.50 11.50 1.26
N TYR A 127 -2.02 12.44 2.07
CA TYR A 127 -1.52 13.80 2.10
C TYR A 127 -0.07 13.88 2.62
N ALA A 128 0.24 13.25 3.75
CA ALA A 128 1.55 13.29 4.37
C ALA A 128 2.65 12.64 3.49
N ILE A 129 2.37 11.46 2.92
CA ILE A 129 3.33 10.82 2.00
C ILE A 129 3.48 11.60 0.69
N GLY A 130 2.39 12.23 0.23
CA GLY A 130 2.41 13.14 -0.92
C GLY A 130 3.27 14.38 -0.68
N GLU A 131 3.28 14.94 0.54
CA GLU A 131 4.17 16.04 0.92
C GLU A 131 5.63 15.62 0.86
N GLU A 132 5.99 14.44 1.37
CA GLU A 132 7.36 13.92 1.30
C GLU A 132 7.80 13.65 -0.15
N ALA A 133 6.92 13.04 -0.96
CA ALA A 133 7.18 12.82 -2.37
C ALA A 133 7.41 14.15 -3.11
N ARG A 134 6.56 15.15 -2.83
CA ARG A 134 6.69 16.47 -3.42
C ARG A 134 7.98 17.18 -3.00
N TYR A 135 8.33 17.13 -1.71
CA TYR A 135 9.59 17.69 -1.20
C TYR A 135 10.81 17.10 -1.90
N ARG A 136 10.75 15.78 -2.20
CA ARG A 136 11.79 15.02 -2.90
C ARG A 136 11.68 15.12 -4.42
N GLU A 137 10.87 16.06 -4.94
CA GLU A 137 10.67 16.32 -6.36
C GLU A 137 10.19 15.11 -7.17
N LYS A 138 9.43 14.19 -6.53
CA LYS A 138 8.81 13.08 -7.22
C LYS A 138 7.49 13.52 -7.86
N ASP A 139 7.29 13.10 -9.09
CA ASP A 139 6.08 13.36 -9.86
C ASP A 139 5.06 12.23 -9.74
N VAL A 140 5.53 11.00 -9.52
CA VAL A 140 4.72 9.80 -9.38
C VAL A 140 5.16 9.00 -8.16
N LEU A 141 4.22 8.75 -7.25
CA LEU A 141 4.38 7.81 -6.12
C LEU A 141 3.73 6.48 -6.49
N LEU A 142 4.50 5.39 -6.44
CA LEU A 142 4.06 4.04 -6.82
C LEU A 142 3.24 3.39 -5.69
N GLY A 143 2.02 3.84 -5.55
CA GLY A 143 1.03 3.42 -4.55
C GLY A 143 -0.28 4.19 -4.67
N PRO A 144 -1.34 3.72 -3.96
CA PRO A 144 -1.40 2.60 -3.03
C PRO A 144 -1.50 1.23 -3.72
N GLY A 145 -1.15 0.17 -2.97
CA GLY A 145 -1.46 -1.21 -3.35
C GLY A 145 -2.90 -1.56 -2.95
N VAL A 146 -3.68 -2.17 -3.87
CA VAL A 146 -5.10 -2.47 -3.63
C VAL A 146 -5.51 -3.89 -4.04
N ASN A 147 -4.56 -4.79 -4.27
CA ASN A 147 -4.87 -6.18 -4.57
C ASN A 147 -5.57 -6.84 -3.37
N ILE A 148 -6.47 -7.77 -3.67
CA ILE A 148 -7.25 -8.47 -2.64
C ILE A 148 -6.39 -9.51 -1.92
N TYR A 149 -6.49 -9.54 -0.59
CA TYR A 149 -5.93 -10.59 0.25
C TYR A 149 -6.64 -11.92 -0.06
N ARG A 150 -6.02 -12.77 -0.87
CA ARG A 150 -6.58 -14.04 -1.32
C ARG A 150 -6.10 -15.23 -0.49
N THR A 151 -4.83 -15.18 -0.06
CA THR A 151 -4.16 -16.23 0.70
C THR A 151 -3.27 -15.63 1.78
N PRO A 152 -3.15 -16.25 2.98
CA PRO A 152 -2.22 -15.79 4.01
C PRO A 152 -0.74 -16.02 3.67
N LEU A 153 -0.44 -16.68 2.54
CA LEU A 153 0.93 -16.96 2.13
C LEU A 153 1.53 -15.89 1.21
N ASN A 154 0.74 -15.01 0.58
CA ASN A 154 1.26 -13.98 -0.29
C ASN A 154 2.21 -13.03 0.45
N GLY A 155 3.47 -12.96 -0.02
CA GLY A 155 4.52 -12.16 0.59
C GLY A 155 4.28 -10.66 0.60
N ARG A 156 3.38 -10.13 -0.24
CA ARG A 156 3.09 -8.68 -0.34
C ARG A 156 1.76 -8.24 0.26
N ASN A 157 1.06 -9.09 0.99
CA ASN A 157 -0.21 -8.71 1.60
C ASN A 157 -0.11 -7.48 2.52
N PHE A 158 1.04 -7.24 3.16
CA PHE A 158 1.27 -6.05 3.99
C PHE A 158 1.11 -4.73 3.21
N GLU A 159 1.28 -4.75 1.89
CA GLU A 159 1.11 -3.59 1.00
C GLU A 159 -0.33 -3.36 0.55
N TYR A 160 -1.30 -4.21 0.96
CA TYR A 160 -2.68 -4.20 0.47
C TYR A 160 -3.68 -3.92 1.59
N MET A 161 -4.96 -3.70 1.22
CA MET A 161 -5.99 -3.22 2.14
C MET A 161 -7.01 -4.31 2.55
N GLY A 162 -6.60 -5.59 2.53
CA GLY A 162 -7.40 -6.69 3.03
C GLY A 162 -8.18 -7.47 1.99
N GLU A 163 -9.16 -8.29 2.46
CA GLU A 163 -9.90 -9.26 1.64
C GLU A 163 -11.21 -8.72 1.05
N ASP A 164 -11.65 -7.54 1.50
CA ASP A 164 -12.93 -6.97 1.10
C ASP A 164 -12.76 -5.83 0.10
N PRO A 165 -13.35 -5.93 -1.11
CA PRO A 165 -13.23 -4.91 -2.14
C PRO A 165 -13.89 -3.58 -1.78
N TYR A 166 -14.94 -3.59 -0.93
CA TYR A 166 -15.58 -2.35 -0.48
C TYR A 166 -14.69 -1.59 0.50
N LEU A 167 -14.15 -2.28 1.53
CA LEU A 167 -13.20 -1.67 2.47
C LEU A 167 -11.99 -1.09 1.75
N ALA A 168 -11.39 -1.86 0.83
CA ALA A 168 -10.25 -1.40 0.03
C ALA A 168 -10.62 -0.16 -0.82
N SER A 169 -11.82 -0.12 -1.40
CA SER A 169 -12.32 1.02 -2.18
C SER A 169 -12.47 2.29 -1.33
N GLU A 170 -13.08 2.17 -0.14
CA GLU A 170 -13.33 3.31 0.74
C GLU A 170 -12.06 3.91 1.34
N LEU A 171 -10.98 3.14 1.41
CA LEU A 171 -9.69 3.61 1.92
C LEU A 171 -8.75 4.11 0.81
N CYS A 172 -8.72 3.45 -0.36
CA CYS A 172 -7.81 3.87 -1.44
C CYS A 172 -8.21 5.22 -2.04
N VAL A 173 -9.50 5.54 -2.13
CA VAL A 173 -10.00 6.80 -2.70
C VAL A 173 -9.43 8.01 -1.95
N PRO A 174 -9.62 8.19 -0.62
CA PRO A 174 -9.08 9.33 0.09
C PRO A 174 -7.54 9.34 0.15
N TYR A 175 -6.87 8.16 0.15
CA TYR A 175 -5.42 8.08 0.04
C TYR A 175 -4.93 8.71 -1.28
N ILE A 176 -5.49 8.29 -2.42
CA ILE A 176 -5.16 8.81 -3.76
C ILE A 176 -5.37 10.34 -3.81
N GLN A 177 -6.53 10.79 -3.35
CA GLN A 177 -6.85 12.22 -3.33
C GLN A 177 -5.86 13.02 -2.46
N GLY A 178 -5.44 12.45 -1.32
CA GLY A 178 -4.43 13.04 -0.45
C GLY A 178 -3.08 13.23 -1.15
N VAL A 179 -2.56 12.18 -1.81
CA VAL A 179 -1.31 12.25 -2.59
C VAL A 179 -1.41 13.32 -3.67
N GLN A 180 -2.49 13.31 -4.45
CA GLN A 180 -2.64 14.17 -5.62
C GLN A 180 -2.86 15.65 -5.28
N LYS A 181 -3.32 15.98 -4.06
CA LYS A 181 -3.36 17.36 -3.57
C LYS A 181 -1.98 18.04 -3.55
N ASN A 182 -0.92 17.27 -3.47
CA ASN A 182 0.46 17.75 -3.49
C ASN A 182 1.03 17.95 -4.92
N GLY A 183 0.24 17.68 -5.95
CA GLY A 183 0.73 17.70 -7.33
C GLY A 183 1.64 16.50 -7.65
N VAL A 184 1.47 15.39 -6.95
CA VAL A 184 2.12 14.11 -7.16
C VAL A 184 1.06 13.10 -7.62
N ALA A 185 1.33 12.33 -8.66
CA ALA A 185 0.41 11.28 -9.11
C ALA A 185 0.47 10.09 -8.16
N ALA A 186 -0.68 9.60 -7.71
CA ALA A 186 -0.80 8.27 -7.16
C ALA A 186 -0.82 7.25 -8.31
N CYS A 187 0.03 6.21 -8.22
CA CYS A 187 0.08 5.10 -9.18
C CYS A 187 -0.46 3.84 -8.53
N VAL A 188 -1.76 3.60 -8.70
CA VAL A 188 -2.46 2.51 -8.03
C VAL A 188 -2.02 1.16 -8.59
N LYS A 189 -1.72 0.18 -7.71
CA LYS A 189 -1.05 -1.07 -8.09
C LYS A 189 -1.62 -2.29 -7.38
N HIS A 190 -1.45 -3.50 -7.93
CA HIS A 190 -0.93 -3.88 -9.25
C HIS A 190 -2.10 -4.36 -10.11
N TYR A 191 -2.37 -3.71 -11.22
CA TYR A 191 -3.53 -3.93 -12.08
C TYR A 191 -3.23 -5.00 -13.13
N ALA A 192 -3.77 -6.23 -13.04
CA ALA A 192 -4.62 -6.72 -11.97
C ALA A 192 -4.26 -8.17 -11.64
N LEU A 193 -4.78 -8.67 -10.50
CA LEU A 193 -4.68 -10.09 -10.13
C LEU A 193 -3.28 -10.56 -9.70
N ASN A 194 -2.40 -9.69 -9.26
CA ASN A 194 -1.14 -10.06 -8.62
C ASN A 194 -1.41 -10.41 -7.13
N ASN A 195 -1.94 -11.62 -6.88
CA ASN A 195 -2.35 -12.08 -5.56
C ASN A 195 -1.41 -13.15 -4.98
N GLN A 196 -0.25 -13.34 -5.58
CA GLN A 196 0.87 -14.15 -5.12
C GLN A 196 2.19 -13.65 -5.71
N GLU A 197 3.30 -13.97 -5.05
CA GLU A 197 4.65 -13.63 -5.49
C GLU A 197 5.32 -14.76 -6.25
N LEU A 198 5.00 -16.01 -5.87
CA LEU A 198 5.53 -17.19 -6.55
C LEU A 198 5.06 -17.21 -8.01
N TRP A 199 6.04 -17.27 -8.93
CA TRP A 199 5.84 -17.26 -10.40
C TRP A 199 5.12 -16.02 -10.96
N ARG A 200 5.04 -14.93 -10.20
CA ARG A 200 4.29 -13.72 -10.58
C ARG A 200 4.61 -13.19 -11.98
N GLY A 201 5.84 -13.39 -12.48
CA GLY A 201 6.27 -12.91 -13.81
C GLY A 201 5.67 -13.66 -15.00
N HIS A 202 5.03 -14.83 -14.80
CA HIS A 202 4.54 -15.65 -15.91
C HIS A 202 3.30 -16.49 -15.62
N ILE A 203 2.87 -16.62 -14.37
CA ILE A 203 1.67 -17.39 -14.02
C ILE A 203 0.44 -16.83 -14.71
N ASP A 204 -0.36 -17.69 -15.33
CA ASP A 204 -1.60 -17.33 -16.03
C ASP A 204 -2.82 -17.54 -15.12
N VAL A 205 -3.42 -16.44 -14.67
CA VAL A 205 -4.58 -16.46 -13.78
C VAL A 205 -5.86 -16.67 -14.60
N GLN A 206 -6.62 -17.69 -14.22
CA GLN A 206 -7.92 -18.02 -14.77
C GLN A 206 -9.02 -17.79 -13.71
N LEU A 207 -10.05 -17.06 -14.06
CA LEU A 207 -11.17 -16.75 -13.18
C LEU A 207 -12.44 -16.44 -13.99
N SER A 208 -13.59 -16.46 -13.32
CA SER A 208 -14.88 -16.02 -13.92
C SER A 208 -14.92 -14.50 -14.09
N ASP A 209 -15.83 -14.01 -14.96
CA ASP A 209 -16.08 -12.57 -15.06
C ASP A 209 -16.65 -12.01 -13.76
N ARG A 210 -17.47 -12.81 -13.05
CA ARG A 210 -18.00 -12.40 -11.76
C ARG A 210 -16.90 -12.14 -10.74
N ALA A 211 -15.97 -13.08 -10.58
CA ALA A 211 -14.84 -12.88 -9.68
C ALA A 211 -14.03 -11.65 -10.09
N LEU A 212 -13.76 -11.47 -11.37
CA LEU A 212 -13.05 -10.32 -11.90
C LEU A 212 -13.72 -9.00 -11.50
N TYR A 213 -15.02 -8.83 -11.83
CA TYR A 213 -15.74 -7.58 -11.65
C TYR A 213 -16.30 -7.36 -10.23
N GLU A 214 -16.58 -8.43 -9.46
CA GLU A 214 -17.18 -8.29 -8.13
C GLU A 214 -16.14 -8.27 -7.00
N ILE A 215 -14.93 -8.85 -7.22
CA ILE A 215 -13.88 -8.98 -6.18
C ILE A 215 -12.61 -8.24 -6.52
N TYR A 216 -12.01 -8.48 -7.70
CA TYR A 216 -10.64 -8.04 -7.97
C TYR A 216 -10.52 -6.65 -8.60
N LEU A 217 -11.53 -6.17 -9.31
CA LEU A 217 -11.53 -4.86 -9.96
C LEU A 217 -12.17 -3.71 -9.17
N PRO A 218 -13.08 -3.89 -8.18
CA PRO A 218 -13.81 -2.77 -7.59
C PRO A 218 -12.92 -1.69 -6.94
N ALA A 219 -11.82 -2.05 -6.28
CA ALA A 219 -10.90 -1.06 -5.70
C ALA A 219 -10.19 -0.22 -6.78
N PHE A 220 -9.81 -0.82 -7.91
CA PHE A 220 -9.26 -0.10 -9.06
C PHE A 220 -10.32 0.80 -9.72
N LYS A 221 -11.56 0.31 -9.86
CA LYS A 221 -12.68 1.11 -10.36
C LYS A 221 -12.92 2.34 -9.48
N ALA A 222 -12.96 2.15 -8.17
CA ALA A 222 -13.10 3.24 -7.21
C ALA A 222 -11.93 4.24 -7.29
N ALA A 223 -10.69 3.73 -7.45
CA ALA A 223 -9.50 4.55 -7.63
C ALA A 223 -9.61 5.47 -8.87
N VAL A 224 -10.14 4.96 -9.97
CA VAL A 224 -10.34 5.72 -11.22
C VAL A 224 -11.54 6.66 -11.12
N GLU A 225 -12.72 6.12 -10.82
CA GLU A 225 -13.97 6.88 -10.92
C GLU A 225 -14.15 7.89 -9.78
N ARG A 226 -13.76 7.53 -8.55
CA ARG A 226 -13.94 8.33 -7.33
C ARG A 226 -12.63 8.98 -6.87
N GLY A 227 -11.52 8.23 -6.88
CA GLY A 227 -10.20 8.70 -6.51
C GLY A 227 -9.57 9.62 -7.55
N LYS A 228 -10.01 9.54 -8.82
CA LYS A 228 -9.45 10.27 -9.95
C LYS A 228 -7.95 10.07 -10.07
N ALA A 229 -7.50 8.82 -9.95
CA ALA A 229 -6.09 8.46 -10.06
C ALA A 229 -5.49 8.93 -11.39
N TRP A 230 -4.26 9.43 -11.36
CA TRP A 230 -3.57 9.93 -12.56
C TRP A 230 -2.69 8.88 -13.21
N SER A 231 -2.39 7.79 -12.51
CA SER A 231 -1.67 6.66 -13.05
C SER A 231 -2.06 5.35 -12.40
N ILE A 232 -1.84 4.25 -13.13
CA ILE A 232 -2.08 2.87 -12.71
C ILE A 232 -0.88 2.03 -13.10
N MET A 233 -0.42 1.13 -12.22
CA MET A 233 0.67 0.20 -12.52
C MET A 233 0.10 -1.15 -12.95
N GLY A 234 0.48 -1.59 -14.15
CA GLY A 234 0.14 -2.92 -14.68
C GLY A 234 0.90 -4.03 -13.95
N ALA A 235 0.23 -5.14 -13.68
CA ALA A 235 0.79 -6.27 -12.95
C ALA A 235 1.70 -7.16 -13.81
N TYR A 236 2.52 -8.00 -13.15
CA TYR A 236 3.44 -8.94 -13.81
C TYR A 236 2.75 -10.12 -14.47
N ASN A 237 1.71 -10.67 -13.81
CA ASN A 237 1.09 -11.94 -14.17
C ASN A 237 0.31 -11.86 -15.48
N LYS A 238 0.06 -13.04 -16.04
CA LYS A 238 -0.93 -13.16 -17.13
C LYS A 238 -2.33 -13.28 -16.57
N VAL A 239 -3.28 -12.89 -17.39
CA VAL A 239 -4.71 -13.06 -17.16
C VAL A 239 -5.28 -13.66 -18.45
N ARG A 240 -5.84 -14.88 -18.37
CA ARG A 240 -6.43 -15.56 -19.51
C ARG A 240 -5.55 -15.54 -20.77
N GLY A 241 -4.25 -15.81 -20.57
CA GLY A 241 -3.25 -15.97 -21.62
C GLY A 241 -2.40 -14.75 -21.95
N THR A 242 -2.80 -13.53 -21.58
CA THR A 242 -2.06 -12.29 -21.92
C THR A 242 -1.55 -11.60 -20.63
N HIS A 243 -0.36 -11.02 -20.68
CA HIS A 243 0.19 -10.26 -19.54
C HIS A 243 -0.69 -9.07 -19.19
N ALA A 244 -1.01 -8.90 -17.91
CA ALA A 244 -1.94 -7.89 -17.42
C ALA A 244 -1.55 -6.47 -17.84
N THR A 245 -0.25 -6.16 -17.84
CA THR A 245 0.27 -4.83 -18.16
C THR A 245 -0.02 -4.36 -19.59
N HIS A 246 -0.23 -5.30 -20.54
CA HIS A 246 -0.61 -5.00 -21.93
C HIS A 246 -1.78 -5.89 -22.40
N HIS A 247 -2.81 -5.97 -21.58
CA HIS A 247 -3.99 -6.81 -21.80
C HIS A 247 -5.15 -5.99 -22.38
N LYS A 248 -5.61 -6.35 -23.59
CA LYS A 248 -6.67 -5.59 -24.30
C LYS A 248 -7.92 -5.39 -23.45
N LEU A 249 -8.48 -6.48 -22.89
CA LEU A 249 -9.69 -6.40 -22.06
C LEU A 249 -9.46 -5.51 -20.83
N LEU A 250 -8.37 -5.69 -20.09
CA LEU A 250 -8.13 -4.93 -18.87
C LEU A 250 -7.90 -3.45 -19.16
N ASN A 251 -6.97 -3.12 -20.08
CA ASN A 251 -6.52 -1.74 -20.24
C ASN A 251 -7.37 -0.93 -21.22
N ASN A 252 -7.74 -1.52 -22.39
CA ASN A 252 -8.52 -0.78 -23.38
C ASN A 252 -10.02 -0.83 -23.09
N ASP A 253 -10.56 -2.06 -22.91
CA ASP A 253 -12.01 -2.22 -22.87
C ASP A 253 -12.55 -1.78 -21.49
N ILE A 254 -11.95 -2.23 -20.38
CA ILE A 254 -12.40 -1.90 -19.01
C ILE A 254 -11.85 -0.54 -18.55
N LEU A 255 -10.51 -0.43 -18.39
CA LEU A 255 -9.90 0.73 -17.74
C LEU A 255 -10.14 2.02 -18.52
N LYS A 256 -9.72 2.05 -19.79
CA LYS A 256 -9.83 3.24 -20.65
C LYS A 256 -11.22 3.40 -21.25
N GLY A 257 -11.92 2.28 -21.55
CA GLY A 257 -13.27 2.28 -22.14
C GLY A 257 -14.37 2.46 -21.10
N GLU A 258 -14.68 1.41 -20.32
CA GLU A 258 -15.81 1.44 -19.38
C GLU A 258 -15.66 2.51 -18.28
N TRP A 259 -14.46 2.65 -17.70
CA TRP A 259 -14.21 3.58 -16.59
C TRP A 259 -13.71 4.96 -17.04
N ASN A 260 -13.51 5.19 -18.34
CA ASN A 260 -13.04 6.45 -18.90
C ASN A 260 -11.75 6.98 -18.24
N PHE A 261 -10.77 6.09 -17.97
CA PHE A 261 -9.50 6.47 -17.38
C PHE A 261 -8.69 7.35 -18.33
N ASP A 262 -8.38 8.56 -17.92
CA ASP A 262 -7.63 9.55 -18.70
C ASP A 262 -6.14 9.64 -18.35
N GLY A 263 -5.70 8.87 -17.34
CA GLY A 263 -4.32 8.82 -16.88
C GLY A 263 -3.43 7.85 -17.65
N CYS A 264 -2.22 7.58 -17.11
CA CYS A 264 -1.23 6.68 -17.69
C CYS A 264 -1.26 5.29 -17.07
N VAL A 265 -1.15 4.25 -17.90
CA VAL A 265 -0.79 2.90 -17.49
C VAL A 265 0.74 2.78 -17.56
N ILE A 266 1.36 2.47 -16.43
CA ILE A 266 2.82 2.29 -16.28
C ILE A 266 3.05 0.81 -16.00
N THR A 267 4.09 0.18 -16.59
CA THR A 267 4.42 -1.20 -16.20
C THR A 267 4.90 -1.27 -14.76
N ASP A 268 4.70 -2.41 -14.09
CA ASP A 268 5.67 -2.84 -13.08
C ASP A 268 7.02 -3.11 -13.79
N TRP A 269 8.14 -3.08 -13.02
CA TRP A 269 9.48 -3.09 -13.60
C TRP A 269 9.82 -4.41 -14.27
N GLY A 270 9.85 -4.40 -15.61
CA GLY A 270 10.09 -5.58 -16.43
C GLY A 270 8.83 -6.38 -16.79
N ALA A 271 7.64 -5.81 -16.63
CA ALA A 271 6.38 -6.50 -16.91
C ALA A 271 5.94 -6.51 -18.38
N ALA A 272 6.57 -5.73 -19.27
CA ALA A 272 6.28 -5.78 -20.71
C ALA A 272 6.97 -6.97 -21.40
N HIS A 273 6.28 -7.59 -22.37
CA HIS A 273 6.76 -8.82 -23.04
C HIS A 273 6.51 -8.86 -24.56
N ASP A 274 5.81 -7.90 -25.14
CA ASP A 274 5.53 -7.82 -26.56
C ASP A 274 5.35 -6.38 -27.03
N THR A 275 6.00 -6.01 -28.16
CA THR A 275 5.93 -4.65 -28.70
C THR A 275 4.57 -4.28 -29.25
N TYR A 276 3.93 -5.20 -30.00
CA TYR A 276 2.64 -4.91 -30.62
C TYR A 276 1.53 -4.81 -29.57
N GLU A 277 1.49 -5.78 -28.65
CA GLU A 277 0.51 -5.75 -27.55
C GLU A 277 0.72 -4.53 -26.65
N ALA A 278 1.96 -4.20 -26.26
CA ALA A 278 2.29 -3.02 -25.46
C ALA A 278 1.86 -1.73 -26.17
N ALA A 279 2.08 -1.64 -27.48
CA ALA A 279 1.64 -0.49 -28.26
C ALA A 279 0.11 -0.41 -28.37
N MET A 280 -0.56 -1.51 -28.72
CA MET A 280 -1.99 -1.51 -29.10
C MET A 280 -2.93 -1.70 -27.92
N TYR A 281 -2.48 -2.34 -26.82
CA TYR A 281 -3.36 -2.77 -25.74
C TYR A 281 -3.18 -1.93 -24.46
N GLY A 282 -2.97 -0.62 -24.64
CA GLY A 282 -3.23 0.35 -23.60
C GLY A 282 -2.10 0.62 -22.60
N LEU A 283 -0.92 0.00 -22.74
CA LEU A 283 0.27 0.39 -21.97
C LEU A 283 0.77 1.76 -22.45
N ASP A 284 1.11 2.68 -21.53
CA ASP A 284 1.53 4.04 -21.88
C ASP A 284 3.03 4.29 -21.61
N ILE A 285 3.56 3.79 -20.49
CA ILE A 285 4.99 3.92 -20.13
C ILE A 285 5.54 2.57 -19.71
N GLU A 286 6.62 2.14 -20.38
CA GLU A 286 7.36 0.94 -20.07
C GLU A 286 8.57 1.24 -19.17
N MET A 287 8.67 0.52 -18.03
CA MET A 287 9.73 0.67 -17.04
C MET A 287 10.43 -0.67 -16.79
N GLY A 288 11.75 -0.65 -16.62
CA GLY A 288 12.54 -1.75 -16.04
C GLY A 288 12.73 -3.00 -16.88
N SER A 289 12.41 -3.02 -18.19
CA SER A 289 12.50 -4.21 -19.05
C SER A 289 13.94 -4.70 -19.25
N TYR A 290 14.08 -6.01 -19.55
CA TYR A 290 15.32 -6.70 -19.85
C TYR A 290 15.28 -7.31 -21.26
N THR A 291 14.86 -6.52 -22.23
CA THR A 291 14.59 -6.96 -23.61
C THR A 291 15.89 -7.14 -24.38
N ASN A 292 15.91 -8.11 -25.32
CA ASN A 292 17.01 -8.32 -26.27
C ASN A 292 18.39 -8.48 -25.62
N GLY A 293 18.48 -9.10 -24.47
CA GLY A 293 19.74 -9.27 -23.74
C GLY A 293 20.20 -7.98 -23.03
N LEU A 294 19.32 -6.98 -22.94
CA LEU A 294 19.56 -5.77 -22.18
C LEU A 294 19.91 -6.11 -20.75
N THR A 295 21.01 -5.58 -20.25
CA THR A 295 21.32 -5.60 -18.83
C THR A 295 20.94 -4.27 -18.22
N SER A 296 20.60 -4.28 -16.93
CA SER A 296 20.33 -3.07 -16.17
C SER A 296 21.52 -2.09 -16.08
N GLU A 297 22.67 -2.48 -16.61
CA GLU A 297 23.94 -1.74 -16.58
C GLU A 297 24.21 -0.95 -17.86
N SER A 298 23.41 -1.15 -18.93
CA SER A 298 23.64 -0.49 -20.22
C SER A 298 23.05 0.92 -20.25
N GLU A 299 23.87 1.95 -20.46
CA GLU A 299 23.41 3.34 -20.63
C GLU A 299 22.45 3.51 -21.84
N PHE A 300 22.62 2.71 -22.87
CA PHE A 300 21.84 2.79 -24.11
C PHE A 300 20.74 1.73 -24.19
N GLY A 301 20.60 0.92 -23.15
CA GLY A 301 19.71 -0.22 -23.15
C GLY A 301 18.23 0.12 -23.20
N TYR A 302 17.82 1.30 -22.73
CA TYR A 302 16.43 1.72 -22.73
C TYR A 302 15.79 1.80 -24.12
N ASP A 303 16.57 2.12 -25.15
CA ASP A 303 16.09 2.13 -26.54
C ASP A 303 15.69 0.76 -27.08
N ASP A 304 16.17 -0.32 -26.48
CA ASP A 304 15.85 -1.70 -26.84
C ASP A 304 14.62 -2.26 -26.10
N TYR A 305 13.94 -1.43 -25.27
CA TYR A 305 12.67 -1.77 -24.67
C TYR A 305 11.59 -2.05 -25.72
N TYR A 306 10.52 -2.74 -25.37
CA TYR A 306 9.41 -3.08 -26.28
C TYR A 306 8.77 -1.83 -26.90
N LEU A 307 8.58 -0.76 -26.10
CA LEU A 307 8.11 0.55 -26.57
C LEU A 307 9.25 1.48 -27.05
N GLY A 308 10.47 0.97 -27.22
CA GLY A 308 11.62 1.70 -27.76
C GLY A 308 11.72 1.66 -29.30
N LYS A 309 12.92 1.32 -29.81
CA LYS A 309 13.21 1.28 -31.27
C LYS A 309 12.25 0.39 -32.07
N SER A 310 11.84 -0.75 -31.49
CA SER A 310 10.92 -1.68 -32.16
C SER A 310 9.53 -1.03 -32.34
N TYR A 311 9.04 -0.31 -31.37
CA TYR A 311 7.79 0.44 -31.47
C TYR A 311 7.87 1.53 -32.55
N LEU A 312 8.90 2.39 -32.52
CA LEU A 312 9.09 3.43 -33.52
C LEU A 312 9.17 2.85 -34.94
N LYS A 313 9.85 1.69 -35.12
CA LYS A 313 9.91 0.99 -36.39
C LYS A 313 8.52 0.56 -36.86
N MET A 314 7.70 -0.06 -35.99
CA MET A 314 6.34 -0.47 -36.36
C MET A 314 5.45 0.72 -36.72
N VAL A 315 5.60 1.87 -36.04
CA VAL A 315 4.89 3.12 -36.38
C VAL A 315 5.28 3.59 -37.80
N ARG A 316 6.58 3.63 -38.12
CA ARG A 316 7.07 4.05 -39.43
C ARG A 316 6.66 3.09 -40.58
N GLU A 317 6.49 1.81 -40.27
CA GLU A 317 5.98 0.80 -41.17
C GLU A 317 4.46 0.81 -41.34
N GLY A 318 3.75 1.69 -40.61
CA GLY A 318 2.29 1.80 -40.62
C GLY A 318 1.56 0.64 -39.93
N LYS A 319 2.28 -0.18 -39.14
CA LYS A 319 1.67 -1.29 -38.35
C LYS A 319 0.95 -0.81 -37.12
N ILE A 320 1.38 0.34 -36.58
CA ILE A 320 0.75 1.02 -35.44
C ILE A 320 0.17 2.33 -35.95
N PRO A 321 -1.15 2.55 -35.79
CA PRO A 321 -1.81 3.80 -36.21
C PRO A 321 -1.32 5.02 -35.42
N MET A 322 -1.26 6.19 -36.07
CA MET A 322 -0.86 7.46 -35.41
C MET A 322 -1.79 7.89 -34.29
N GLU A 323 -3.05 7.49 -34.33
CA GLU A 323 -4.04 7.73 -33.24
C GLU A 323 -3.59 7.08 -31.94
N VAL A 324 -3.06 5.86 -32.01
CA VAL A 324 -2.50 5.14 -30.86
C VAL A 324 -1.27 5.84 -30.30
N VAL A 325 -0.37 6.31 -31.18
CA VAL A 325 0.83 7.07 -30.78
C VAL A 325 0.43 8.38 -30.09
N ASN A 326 -0.55 9.09 -30.66
CA ASN A 326 -1.04 10.35 -30.13
C ASN A 326 -1.76 10.17 -28.78
N ASP A 327 -2.57 9.11 -28.62
CA ASP A 327 -3.25 8.82 -27.32
C ASP A 327 -2.23 8.58 -26.22
N LYS A 328 -1.22 7.71 -26.48
CA LYS A 328 -0.15 7.45 -25.49
C LYS A 328 0.60 8.72 -25.11
N ALA A 329 1.08 9.46 -26.09
CA ALA A 329 1.80 10.71 -25.86
C ALA A 329 0.93 11.75 -25.12
N ALA A 330 -0.37 11.84 -25.45
CA ALA A 330 -1.32 12.71 -24.76
C ALA A 330 -1.44 12.37 -23.28
N ARG A 331 -1.52 11.08 -22.93
CA ARG A 331 -1.62 10.61 -21.54
C ARG A 331 -0.37 10.95 -20.74
N VAL A 332 0.82 10.73 -21.32
CA VAL A 332 2.09 11.09 -20.67
C VAL A 332 2.22 12.60 -20.51
N LEU A 333 1.89 13.39 -21.53
CA LEU A 333 1.88 14.86 -21.44
C LEU A 333 0.89 15.36 -20.37
N ARG A 334 -0.31 14.78 -20.32
CA ARG A 334 -1.31 15.10 -19.28
C ARG A 334 -0.76 14.85 -17.89
N LEU A 335 -0.05 13.72 -17.68
CA LEU A 335 0.60 13.40 -16.42
C LEU A 335 1.69 14.43 -16.08
N ILE A 336 2.56 14.78 -17.03
CA ILE A 336 3.60 15.80 -16.85
C ILE A 336 2.99 17.17 -16.50
N PHE A 337 1.90 17.55 -17.17
CA PHE A 337 1.24 18.84 -16.90
C PHE A 337 0.50 18.88 -15.55
N ARG A 338 0.02 17.73 -15.07
CA ARG A 338 -0.55 17.60 -13.73
C ARG A 338 0.50 17.64 -12.62
N THR A 339 1.72 17.20 -12.89
CA THR A 339 2.80 17.00 -11.91
C THR A 339 4.00 17.91 -12.12
N ALA A 340 4.98 17.54 -12.93
CA ALA A 340 6.24 18.26 -13.13
C ALA A 340 6.03 19.73 -13.56
N MET A 341 5.12 19.96 -14.49
CA MET A 341 4.79 21.31 -15.01
C MET A 341 3.63 22.00 -14.27
N ASN A 342 3.16 21.48 -13.17
CA ASN A 342 2.17 22.17 -12.33
C ASN A 342 2.85 23.22 -11.45
N ARG A 343 2.78 24.48 -11.81
CA ARG A 343 3.38 25.59 -11.06
C ARG A 343 2.63 25.95 -9.77
N ARG A 344 1.41 25.45 -9.59
CA ARG A 344 0.57 25.69 -8.40
C ARG A 344 0.75 24.65 -7.30
N LYS A 345 1.60 23.64 -7.53
CA LYS A 345 1.90 22.60 -6.55
C LYS A 345 2.63 23.17 -5.34
N LEU A 346 2.38 22.60 -4.17
CA LEU A 346 3.03 22.95 -2.91
C LEU A 346 4.50 22.54 -2.91
N PHE A 347 5.30 23.07 -1.99
CA PHE A 347 6.71 22.67 -1.84
C PHE A 347 6.86 21.29 -1.20
N GLY A 348 5.87 20.86 -0.43
CA GLY A 348 5.95 19.64 0.39
C GLY A 348 6.70 19.85 1.71
N ALA A 349 6.80 18.79 2.48
CA ALA A 349 7.54 18.72 3.72
C ALA A 349 8.18 17.34 3.86
N LEU A 350 9.29 17.21 4.58
CA LEU A 350 9.97 15.95 4.80
C LEU A 350 10.09 15.69 6.30
N THR A 351 9.70 14.49 6.75
CA THR A 351 9.86 14.01 8.13
C THR A 351 9.42 15.02 9.21
N SER A 352 8.28 15.69 8.97
CA SER A 352 7.72 16.66 9.89
C SER A 352 7.09 15.97 11.13
N GLU A 353 6.92 16.73 12.22
CA GLU A 353 6.20 16.24 13.41
C GLU A 353 4.75 15.83 13.07
N GLU A 354 4.12 16.48 12.08
CA GLU A 354 2.78 16.11 11.59
C GLU A 354 2.80 14.74 10.90
N HIS A 355 3.86 14.42 10.15
CA HIS A 355 4.02 13.11 9.53
C HIS A 355 4.16 12.01 10.58
N TYR A 356 4.98 12.22 11.62
CA TYR A 356 5.09 11.27 12.75
C TYR A 356 3.79 11.15 13.53
N ARG A 357 3.06 12.25 13.73
CA ARG A 357 1.73 12.23 14.36
C ARG A 357 0.73 11.43 13.52
N THR A 358 0.72 11.64 12.21
CA THR A 358 -0.12 10.87 11.30
C THR A 358 0.22 9.38 11.34
N ALA A 359 1.50 9.02 11.34
CA ALA A 359 1.94 7.63 11.48
C ALA A 359 1.50 7.03 12.83
N TYR A 360 1.60 7.79 13.92
CA TYR A 360 1.14 7.37 15.25
C TYR A 360 -0.38 7.16 15.31
N GLU A 361 -1.17 8.08 14.77
CA GLU A 361 -2.64 7.94 14.74
C GLU A 361 -3.07 6.69 13.96
N ILE A 362 -2.43 6.41 12.82
CA ILE A 362 -2.71 5.20 12.03
C ILE A 362 -2.30 3.94 12.80
N ALA A 363 -1.12 3.93 13.39
CA ALA A 363 -0.62 2.81 14.17
C ALA A 363 -1.56 2.47 15.35
N THR A 364 -1.92 3.46 16.15
CA THR A 364 -2.79 3.27 17.33
C THR A 364 -4.21 2.85 16.96
N GLU A 365 -4.78 3.38 15.87
CA GLU A 365 -6.13 2.99 15.43
C GLU A 365 -6.15 1.67 14.65
N GLY A 366 -5.00 1.24 14.12
CA GLY A 366 -4.88 -0.01 13.37
C GLY A 366 -4.55 -1.24 14.22
N ILE A 367 -3.94 -1.07 15.40
CA ILE A 367 -3.66 -2.19 16.32
C ILE A 367 -4.96 -2.89 16.71
N VAL A 368 -4.99 -4.24 16.60
CA VAL A 368 -6.17 -5.05 16.88
C VAL A 368 -5.95 -5.91 18.12
N LEU A 369 -6.81 -5.77 19.11
CA LEU A 369 -6.86 -6.66 20.28
C LEU A 369 -7.66 -7.91 19.90
N LEU A 370 -6.97 -9.05 19.69
CA LEU A 370 -7.59 -10.31 19.27
C LEU A 370 -8.14 -11.13 20.43
N LYS A 371 -7.49 -11.06 21.59
CA LYS A 371 -7.92 -11.78 22.78
C LYS A 371 -7.47 -11.06 24.03
N ASN A 372 -8.31 -11.03 25.09
CA ASN A 372 -7.96 -10.46 26.38
C ASN A 372 -8.74 -11.14 27.51
N GLY A 373 -8.28 -12.32 27.92
CA GLY A 373 -8.91 -13.16 28.91
C GLY A 373 -10.17 -13.90 28.41
N THR A 374 -10.59 -14.92 29.15
CA THR A 374 -11.81 -15.70 28.89
C THR A 374 -12.60 -15.97 30.18
N GLY A 375 -12.41 -15.13 31.20
CA GLY A 375 -13.09 -15.26 32.49
C GLY A 375 -12.15 -15.54 33.66
N LYS A 376 -12.68 -16.09 34.76
CA LYS A 376 -11.93 -16.26 36.04
C LYS A 376 -10.68 -17.14 35.93
N LYS A 377 -10.70 -18.15 35.05
CA LYS A 377 -9.54 -19.07 34.86
C LYS A 377 -8.44 -18.46 34.00
N GLN A 378 -8.73 -17.47 33.20
CA GLN A 378 -7.81 -16.78 32.32
C GLN A 378 -8.17 -15.28 32.30
N PRO A 379 -7.69 -14.52 33.32
CA PRO A 379 -8.04 -13.10 33.44
C PRO A 379 -7.42 -12.26 32.32
N ALA A 380 -8.04 -11.12 32.02
CA ALA A 380 -7.49 -10.14 31.13
C ALA A 380 -6.16 -9.58 31.68
N LEU A 381 -5.13 -9.50 30.84
CA LEU A 381 -3.84 -8.92 31.19
C LEU A 381 -3.71 -7.48 30.73
N LEU A 382 -4.43 -7.10 29.71
CA LEU A 382 -4.44 -5.77 29.12
C LEU A 382 -5.67 -4.95 29.56
N PRO A 383 -5.56 -3.63 29.74
CA PRO A 383 -4.30 -2.88 29.70
C PRO A 383 -3.39 -3.22 30.87
N VAL A 384 -2.08 -3.04 30.70
CA VAL A 384 -1.07 -3.19 31.76
C VAL A 384 -1.04 -1.90 32.59
N PRO A 385 -1.56 -1.88 33.83
CA PRO A 385 -1.52 -0.67 34.65
C PRO A 385 -0.07 -0.34 35.03
N GLN A 386 0.28 0.94 34.97
CA GLN A 386 1.59 1.41 35.38
C GLN A 386 1.90 1.01 36.83
N GLY A 387 3.10 0.47 37.08
CA GLY A 387 3.54 0.04 38.39
C GLY A 387 2.95 -1.26 38.94
N LYS A 388 2.03 -1.92 38.21
CA LYS A 388 1.43 -3.19 38.64
C LYS A 388 2.44 -4.33 38.67
N TYR A 389 3.30 -4.42 37.67
CA TYR A 389 4.32 -5.44 37.52
C TYR A 389 5.70 -4.83 37.78
N LYS A 390 6.48 -5.44 38.68
CA LYS A 390 7.84 -4.97 39.01
C LYS A 390 8.86 -5.40 37.97
N ARG A 391 8.65 -6.57 37.36
CA ARG A 391 9.54 -7.11 36.37
C ARG A 391 8.74 -7.59 35.15
N ILE A 392 8.93 -6.89 34.02
CA ILE A 392 8.30 -7.20 32.74
C ILE A 392 9.37 -7.74 31.81
N LEU A 393 9.22 -8.98 31.36
CA LEU A 393 10.11 -9.55 30.35
C LEU A 393 9.55 -9.34 28.96
N VAL A 394 10.30 -8.67 28.08
CA VAL A 394 10.03 -8.62 26.64
C VAL A 394 10.86 -9.72 25.97
N VAL A 395 10.20 -10.60 25.21
CA VAL A 395 10.82 -11.71 24.51
C VAL A 395 10.56 -11.59 23.01
N GLY A 396 11.58 -11.70 22.20
CA GLY A 396 11.43 -11.85 20.76
C GLY A 396 12.44 -11.04 19.95
N ASP A 397 12.93 -11.61 18.87
CA ASP A 397 13.82 -10.96 17.91
C ASP A 397 13.18 -9.70 17.30
N ASN A 398 11.87 -9.76 17.03
CA ASN A 398 11.09 -8.65 16.49
C ASN A 398 10.99 -7.45 17.45
N ALA A 399 11.25 -7.63 18.75
CA ALA A 399 11.20 -6.54 19.73
C ALA A 399 12.27 -5.46 19.50
N THR A 400 13.40 -5.85 18.94
CA THR A 400 14.59 -4.98 18.74
C THR A 400 14.83 -4.64 17.27
N ARG A 401 14.15 -5.30 16.34
CA ARG A 401 14.35 -5.05 14.91
C ARG A 401 13.62 -3.80 14.45
N ASN A 402 14.23 -3.10 13.49
CA ASN A 402 13.58 -2.01 12.78
C ASN A 402 12.58 -2.58 11.74
N LEU A 403 11.49 -3.13 12.22
CA LEU A 403 10.40 -3.68 11.42
C LEU A 403 9.33 -2.63 11.17
N MET A 404 9.69 -1.59 10.43
CA MET A 404 8.73 -0.57 10.03
C MET A 404 7.73 -1.10 9.01
N LEU A 405 8.22 -1.99 8.11
CA LEU A 405 7.50 -2.56 6.97
C LEU A 405 8.00 -3.97 6.66
N GLY A 406 7.33 -4.65 5.70
CA GLY A 406 7.87 -5.82 5.01
C GLY A 406 9.04 -5.48 4.08
N GLY A 407 9.56 -6.48 3.37
CA GLY A 407 10.73 -6.35 2.49
C GLY A 407 10.36 -6.18 1.01
N GLY A 408 11.37 -5.80 0.21
CA GLY A 408 11.25 -5.65 -1.23
C GLY A 408 11.30 -4.19 -1.70
N SER A 409 10.59 -3.86 -2.78
CA SER A 409 10.57 -2.51 -3.37
C SER A 409 10.07 -1.44 -2.40
N SER A 410 9.23 -1.81 -1.44
CA SER A 410 8.72 -0.91 -0.40
C SER A 410 9.71 -0.63 0.74
N GLU A 411 10.94 -1.17 0.70
CA GLU A 411 11.95 -0.91 1.73
C GLU A 411 12.35 0.56 1.79
N LEU A 412 12.50 1.08 3.02
CA LEU A 412 12.71 2.50 3.28
C LEU A 412 13.99 2.77 4.06
N LYS A 413 14.61 3.90 3.75
CA LYS A 413 15.62 4.54 4.59
C LYS A 413 14.90 5.57 5.46
N VAL A 414 14.78 5.29 6.75
CA VAL A 414 14.00 6.14 7.65
C VAL A 414 14.90 7.00 8.52
N GLN A 415 14.40 8.18 8.88
CA GLN A 415 15.12 9.10 9.75
C GLN A 415 15.00 8.73 11.22
N LYS A 416 13.83 8.25 11.64
CA LYS A 416 13.51 7.91 13.04
C LYS A 416 12.77 6.57 13.10
N VAL A 417 13.19 5.70 14.01
CA VAL A 417 12.50 4.45 14.34
C VAL A 417 12.48 4.28 15.84
N ILE A 418 11.32 3.92 16.38
CA ILE A 418 11.13 3.49 17.77
C ILE A 418 10.76 2.01 17.72
N SER A 419 11.65 1.14 18.21
CA SER A 419 11.39 -0.29 18.27
C SER A 419 10.32 -0.62 19.33
N PRO A 420 9.65 -1.78 19.25
CA PRO A 420 8.74 -2.23 20.31
C PRO A 420 9.38 -2.23 21.70
N LEU A 421 10.63 -2.69 21.82
CA LEU A 421 11.34 -2.72 23.09
C LEU A 421 11.59 -1.32 23.64
N ASP A 422 12.00 -0.37 22.77
CA ASP A 422 12.27 1.01 23.21
C ASP A 422 10.98 1.69 23.69
N GLY A 423 9.89 1.52 22.97
CA GLY A 423 8.57 2.04 23.38
C GLY A 423 8.11 1.45 24.70
N ILE A 424 8.21 0.13 24.87
CA ILE A 424 7.84 -0.57 26.13
C ILE A 424 8.74 -0.11 27.29
N LYS A 425 10.05 0.03 27.10
CA LYS A 425 10.97 0.55 28.12
C LYS A 425 10.64 1.99 28.50
N ALA A 426 10.40 2.85 27.50
CA ALA A 426 10.03 4.24 27.78
C ALA A 426 8.72 4.35 28.59
N LYS A 427 7.76 3.43 28.35
CA LYS A 427 6.45 3.43 29.02
C LYS A 427 6.48 2.82 30.42
N PHE A 428 7.17 1.70 30.61
CA PHE A 428 7.11 0.92 31.85
C PHE A 428 8.38 1.01 32.72
N GLY A 429 9.43 1.67 32.23
CA GLY A 429 10.64 2.00 33.02
C GLY A 429 11.62 0.85 33.22
N ASP A 430 12.45 0.97 34.27
CA ASP A 430 13.63 0.11 34.54
C ASP A 430 13.29 -1.35 34.86
N GLY A 431 12.04 -1.65 35.19
CA GLY A 431 11.57 -3.02 35.42
C GLY A 431 11.49 -3.87 34.16
N VAL A 432 11.69 -3.28 32.96
CA VAL A 432 11.65 -3.99 31.68
C VAL A 432 12.98 -4.65 31.39
N VAL A 433 12.98 -5.98 31.27
CA VAL A 433 14.13 -6.79 30.87
C VAL A 433 13.88 -7.44 29.53
N TYR A 434 14.94 -7.85 28.82
CA TYR A 434 14.85 -8.40 27.47
C TYR A 434 15.50 -9.79 27.37
N ALA A 435 14.89 -10.64 26.54
CA ALA A 435 15.48 -11.88 26.03
C ALA A 435 15.17 -12.00 24.53
N GLN A 436 16.16 -12.40 23.75
CA GLN A 436 15.95 -12.56 22.31
C GLN A 436 14.97 -13.71 21.99
N GLY A 437 15.07 -14.82 22.69
CA GLY A 437 14.17 -15.98 22.62
C GLY A 437 14.28 -16.79 21.34
N TYR A 438 14.34 -16.14 20.18
CA TYR A 438 14.57 -16.73 18.86
C TYR A 438 15.37 -15.76 18.00
N THR A 439 15.85 -16.23 16.84
CA THR A 439 16.48 -15.36 15.84
C THR A 439 15.98 -15.71 14.44
N SER A 440 15.76 -14.69 13.62
CA SER A 440 15.41 -14.85 12.20
C SER A 440 16.65 -14.83 11.27
N GLY A 441 17.84 -14.81 11.83
CA GLY A 441 19.07 -14.77 11.05
C GLY A 441 19.29 -13.46 10.31
N ARG A 442 20.06 -13.52 9.22
CA ARG A 442 20.32 -12.36 8.36
C ARG A 442 19.27 -12.28 7.26
N PRO A 443 18.79 -11.08 6.93
CA PRO A 443 17.97 -10.88 5.74
C PRO A 443 18.77 -11.27 4.49
N MET A 444 18.25 -12.23 3.71
CA MET A 444 18.87 -12.67 2.46
C MET A 444 17.80 -12.78 1.38
N TYR A 445 18.08 -12.20 0.21
CA TYR A 445 17.18 -12.29 -0.92
C TYR A 445 17.27 -13.69 -1.56
N GLY A 446 16.13 -14.27 -1.91
CA GLY A 446 16.03 -15.57 -2.61
C GLY A 446 16.27 -16.81 -1.76
N ARG A 447 16.58 -16.69 -0.47
CA ARG A 447 16.76 -17.82 0.44
C ARG A 447 16.51 -17.45 1.90
N ALA A 448 16.09 -18.42 2.70
CA ALA A 448 16.03 -18.30 4.15
C ALA A 448 17.40 -18.60 4.77
N ASP A 449 17.74 -17.91 5.86
CA ASP A 449 18.92 -18.26 6.66
C ASP A 449 18.65 -19.53 7.47
N VAL A 450 19.66 -20.36 7.63
CA VAL A 450 19.58 -21.60 8.43
C VAL A 450 20.15 -21.34 9.82
N ILE A 451 19.29 -21.43 10.83
CA ILE A 451 19.67 -21.21 12.22
C ILE A 451 20.07 -22.55 12.85
N PRO A 452 21.30 -22.70 13.36
CA PRO A 452 21.72 -23.92 14.05
C PRO A 452 20.83 -24.21 15.27
N GLN A 453 20.46 -25.49 15.48
CA GLN A 453 19.56 -25.91 16.57
C GLN A 453 20.12 -25.53 17.95
N VAL A 454 21.43 -25.62 18.16
CA VAL A 454 22.08 -25.19 19.40
C VAL A 454 21.82 -23.72 19.72
N THR A 455 21.74 -22.85 18.69
CA THR A 455 21.41 -21.44 18.86
C THR A 455 19.94 -21.29 19.24
N VAL A 456 19.04 -22.00 18.57
CA VAL A 456 17.59 -22.00 18.87
C VAL A 456 17.37 -22.42 20.34
N ASP A 457 17.98 -23.52 20.77
CA ASP A 457 17.84 -24.03 22.13
C ASP A 457 18.41 -23.08 23.18
N SER A 458 19.59 -22.50 22.92
CA SER A 458 20.22 -21.53 23.83
C SER A 458 19.35 -20.28 24.04
N LEU A 459 18.82 -19.70 22.96
CA LEU A 459 17.96 -18.51 23.04
C LEU A 459 16.64 -18.79 23.74
N ARG A 460 16.03 -19.95 23.46
CA ARG A 460 14.80 -20.38 24.11
C ARG A 460 15.01 -20.60 25.62
N ASN A 461 16.09 -21.27 26.01
CA ASN A 461 16.38 -21.55 27.42
C ASN A 461 16.63 -20.26 28.23
N ASP A 462 17.39 -19.29 27.68
CA ASP A 462 17.60 -17.98 28.30
C ASP A 462 16.25 -17.25 28.52
N ALA A 463 15.38 -17.26 27.51
CA ALA A 463 14.06 -16.63 27.61
C ALA A 463 13.16 -17.32 28.67
N VAL A 464 13.16 -18.64 28.71
CA VAL A 464 12.40 -19.44 29.72
C VAL A 464 12.89 -19.18 31.12
N GLU A 465 14.21 -19.15 31.36
CA GLU A 465 14.81 -18.85 32.68
C GLU A 465 14.40 -17.44 33.16
N LYS A 466 14.49 -16.45 32.30
CA LYS A 466 14.06 -15.07 32.61
C LYS A 466 12.57 -14.98 32.87
N ALA A 467 11.74 -15.75 32.14
CA ALA A 467 10.28 -15.76 32.29
C ALA A 467 9.83 -16.31 33.65
N MET A 468 10.54 -17.31 34.22
CA MET A 468 10.28 -17.82 35.57
C MET A 468 10.40 -16.75 36.67
N ASN A 469 11.27 -15.75 36.43
CA ASN A 469 11.58 -14.69 37.37
C ASN A 469 10.90 -13.35 37.01
N SER A 470 9.85 -13.36 36.19
CA SER A 470 9.15 -12.16 35.71
C SER A 470 7.68 -12.20 36.07
N ASP A 471 7.08 -11.05 36.39
CA ASP A 471 5.67 -10.92 36.74
C ASP A 471 4.77 -10.98 35.52
N LEU A 472 5.26 -10.47 34.37
CA LEU A 472 4.59 -10.42 33.10
C LEU A 472 5.58 -10.72 31.98
N VAL A 473 5.17 -11.48 31.00
CA VAL A 473 5.91 -11.73 29.75
C VAL A 473 5.17 -11.08 28.59
N ILE A 474 5.85 -10.27 27.78
CA ILE A 474 5.36 -9.72 26.52
C ILE A 474 6.20 -10.34 25.40
N PHE A 475 5.63 -11.31 24.70
CA PHE A 475 6.24 -11.89 23.50
C PHE A 475 5.99 -10.95 22.32
N VAL A 476 7.04 -10.58 21.59
CA VAL A 476 6.97 -9.76 20.37
C VAL A 476 7.59 -10.56 19.23
N GLY A 477 6.75 -11.16 18.42
CA GLY A 477 7.16 -12.06 17.35
C GLY A 477 6.24 -11.95 16.14
N GLY A 478 6.30 -12.94 15.27
CA GLY A 478 5.54 -12.97 14.03
C GLY A 478 6.40 -13.13 12.80
N LEU A 479 6.07 -12.40 11.75
CA LEU A 479 6.81 -12.34 10.49
C LEU A 479 7.78 -11.15 10.49
N ASN A 480 8.57 -11.08 9.43
CA ASN A 480 9.48 -9.95 9.21
C ASN A 480 9.73 -9.76 7.70
N LYS A 481 10.66 -8.87 7.35
CA LYS A 481 10.99 -8.53 5.96
C LYS A 481 11.96 -9.51 5.27
N ASN A 482 12.28 -10.65 5.86
CA ASN A 482 13.13 -11.65 5.21
C ASN A 482 12.37 -12.31 4.07
N HIS A 483 13.11 -12.78 3.07
CA HIS A 483 12.53 -13.52 1.95
C HIS A 483 11.75 -14.75 2.46
N PHE A 484 10.64 -15.07 1.82
CA PHE A 484 9.65 -16.09 2.24
C PHE A 484 8.90 -15.77 3.55
N GLN A 485 8.85 -14.48 3.91
CA GLN A 485 8.05 -13.93 5.00
C GLN A 485 7.08 -12.87 4.41
N ASP A 486 7.00 -11.68 5.00
CA ASP A 486 6.35 -10.52 4.40
C ASP A 486 7.36 -9.77 3.52
N CYS A 487 7.59 -10.28 2.33
CA CYS A 487 8.62 -9.77 1.40
C CYS A 487 8.21 -9.98 -0.05
N GLU A 488 8.47 -8.98 -0.88
CA GLU A 488 8.33 -9.08 -2.33
C GLU A 488 9.26 -10.15 -2.90
N GLY A 489 8.79 -10.82 -3.98
CA GLY A 489 9.55 -11.83 -4.73
C GLY A 489 9.49 -13.25 -4.15
N GLY A 490 8.77 -13.46 -3.06
CA GLY A 490 8.61 -14.80 -2.49
C GLY A 490 7.43 -14.91 -1.54
N ASP A 491 6.54 -15.88 -1.80
CA ASP A 491 5.46 -16.22 -0.89
C ASP A 491 6.00 -17.00 0.32
N ARG A 492 5.26 -16.95 1.42
CA ARG A 492 5.56 -17.72 2.62
C ARG A 492 5.48 -19.22 2.33
N LEU A 493 6.42 -19.98 2.90
CA LEU A 493 6.51 -21.43 2.73
C LEU A 493 5.57 -22.21 3.64
N SER A 494 5.10 -21.59 4.73
CA SER A 494 4.21 -22.20 5.73
C SER A 494 3.28 -21.15 6.35
N TYR A 495 2.14 -21.61 6.84
CA TYR A 495 1.22 -20.79 7.63
C TYR A 495 1.68 -20.65 9.09
N GLU A 496 2.54 -21.55 9.56
CA GLU A 496 3.13 -21.52 10.91
C GLU A 496 3.98 -20.26 11.15
N LEU A 497 4.16 -19.93 12.41
CA LEU A 497 5.16 -18.95 12.81
C LEU A 497 6.57 -19.51 12.56
N PRO A 498 7.45 -18.76 11.85
CA PRO A 498 8.80 -19.25 11.54
C PRO A 498 9.71 -19.24 12.76
N PHE A 499 10.90 -19.90 12.64
CA PHE A 499 11.99 -19.84 13.63
C PHE A 499 11.64 -20.40 15.00
N ALA A 500 10.85 -21.47 15.06
CA ALA A 500 10.45 -22.16 16.29
C ALA A 500 9.74 -21.24 17.32
N GLN A 501 9.01 -20.22 16.83
CA GLN A 501 8.29 -19.29 17.69
C GLN A 501 7.11 -19.94 18.41
N ASN A 502 6.43 -20.92 17.79
CA ASN A 502 5.32 -21.64 18.43
C ASN A 502 5.82 -22.43 19.66
N GLU A 503 6.93 -23.15 19.51
CA GLU A 503 7.58 -23.89 20.59
C GLU A 503 8.09 -22.98 21.71
N LEU A 504 8.58 -21.79 21.36
CA LEU A 504 8.99 -20.78 22.35
C LEU A 504 7.79 -20.28 23.17
N ILE A 505 6.67 -19.92 22.51
CA ILE A 505 5.46 -19.48 23.19
C ILE A 505 4.93 -20.55 24.14
N GLU A 506 4.89 -21.81 23.70
CA GLU A 506 4.47 -22.96 24.52
C GLU A 506 5.40 -23.17 25.72
N ALA A 507 6.73 -23.03 25.53
CA ALA A 507 7.69 -23.14 26.61
C ALA A 507 7.54 -22.01 27.64
N LEU A 508 7.31 -20.78 27.19
CA LEU A 508 7.02 -19.63 28.06
C LEU A 508 5.72 -19.82 28.85
N LEU A 509 4.66 -20.31 28.20
CA LEU A 509 3.36 -20.59 28.86
C LEU A 509 3.43 -21.68 29.94
N LYS A 510 4.39 -22.61 29.85
CA LYS A 510 4.61 -23.63 30.88
C LYS A 510 5.12 -23.03 32.19
N VAL A 511 5.92 -21.98 32.12
CA VAL A 511 6.59 -21.36 33.29
C VAL A 511 5.93 -20.05 33.75
N ASN A 512 5.25 -19.32 32.86
CA ASN A 512 4.59 -18.07 33.20
C ASN A 512 3.24 -17.95 32.47
N LYS A 513 2.15 -17.92 33.25
CA LYS A 513 0.79 -17.80 32.67
C LYS A 513 0.39 -16.36 32.34
N ASN A 514 1.12 -15.36 32.83
CA ASN A 514 0.90 -13.96 32.48
C ASN A 514 1.67 -13.63 31.21
N LEU A 515 1.20 -14.11 30.07
CA LEU A 515 1.83 -13.91 28.77
C LEU A 515 0.92 -13.16 27.81
N VAL A 516 1.42 -12.07 27.25
CA VAL A 516 0.81 -11.29 26.15
C VAL A 516 1.58 -11.58 24.89
N ALA A 517 0.94 -12.03 23.82
CA ALA A 517 1.56 -12.12 22.51
C ALA A 517 1.24 -10.90 21.65
N VAL A 518 2.28 -10.25 21.16
CA VAL A 518 2.22 -9.19 20.17
C VAL A 518 2.72 -9.76 18.85
N ILE A 519 1.83 -9.87 17.87
CA ILE A 519 2.12 -10.45 16.56
C ILE A 519 2.38 -9.33 15.55
N VAL A 520 3.60 -9.28 15.06
CA VAL A 520 4.04 -8.37 13.99
C VAL A 520 3.95 -9.12 12.66
N SER A 521 3.00 -8.79 11.83
CA SER A 521 2.84 -9.40 10.50
C SER A 521 1.90 -8.60 9.62
N GLY A 522 2.08 -8.68 8.30
CA GLY A 522 1.10 -8.22 7.30
C GLY A 522 0.08 -9.30 6.92
N ASN A 523 0.20 -10.49 7.52
CA ASN A 523 -0.55 -11.68 7.19
C ASN A 523 -1.17 -12.34 8.42
N ALA A 524 -2.18 -13.17 8.22
CA ALA A 524 -2.60 -14.15 9.21
C ALA A 524 -1.51 -15.19 9.45
N VAL A 525 -1.42 -15.70 10.67
CA VAL A 525 -0.47 -16.74 11.09
C VAL A 525 -1.18 -17.80 11.92
N GLU A 526 -0.65 -19.01 11.91
CA GLU A 526 -1.16 -20.07 12.76
C GLU A 526 -0.90 -19.79 14.24
N MET A 527 -1.86 -20.08 15.10
CA MET A 527 -1.78 -19.84 16.54
C MET A 527 -2.25 -21.10 17.33
N PRO A 528 -1.47 -22.19 17.35
CA PRO A 528 -1.89 -23.44 18.04
C PRO A 528 -2.12 -23.23 19.54
N TRP A 529 -1.41 -22.30 20.14
CA TRP A 529 -1.46 -21.90 21.55
C TRP A 529 -2.58 -20.91 21.91
N VAL A 530 -3.45 -20.52 20.94
CA VAL A 530 -4.48 -19.49 21.12
C VAL A 530 -5.42 -19.73 22.32
N LYS A 531 -5.71 -21.00 22.62
CA LYS A 531 -6.60 -21.35 23.74
C LYS A 531 -5.94 -21.10 25.11
N GLU A 532 -4.64 -21.26 25.20
CA GLU A 532 -3.87 -21.22 26.45
C GLU A 532 -3.40 -19.81 26.82
N ILE A 533 -3.14 -18.95 25.83
CA ILE A 533 -2.62 -17.61 26.05
C ILE A 533 -3.72 -16.64 26.49
N PRO A 534 -3.50 -15.79 27.52
CA PRO A 534 -4.50 -14.85 27.99
C PRO A 534 -4.80 -13.69 27.04
N SER A 535 -3.77 -13.09 26.42
CA SER A 535 -3.95 -11.87 25.62
C SER A 535 -3.12 -11.92 24.34
N ILE A 536 -3.73 -11.51 23.22
CA ILE A 536 -3.13 -11.48 21.90
C ILE A 536 -3.43 -10.14 21.24
N VAL A 537 -2.39 -9.50 20.72
CA VAL A 537 -2.45 -8.23 19.98
C VAL A 537 -1.86 -8.44 18.60
N GLN A 538 -2.60 -8.10 17.55
CA GLN A 538 -2.07 -7.96 16.19
C GLN A 538 -1.57 -6.53 16.01
N SER A 539 -0.27 -6.35 15.85
CA SER A 539 0.34 -5.03 15.81
C SER A 539 0.65 -4.55 14.38
N TRP A 540 0.73 -5.45 13.42
CA TRP A 540 1.16 -5.14 12.06
C TRP A 540 2.61 -4.64 11.98
N TYR A 541 2.97 -3.96 10.87
CA TYR A 541 4.16 -3.11 10.74
C TYR A 541 3.72 -1.67 10.97
N LEU A 542 4.17 -1.07 12.07
CA LEU A 542 3.62 0.17 12.60
C LEU A 542 4.37 1.45 12.19
N GLY A 543 5.33 1.36 11.28
CA GLY A 543 6.09 2.52 10.82
C GLY A 543 7.08 3.09 11.83
N SER A 544 7.48 4.35 11.64
CA SER A 544 8.55 5.04 12.36
C SER A 544 8.36 5.12 13.88
N VAL A 545 7.15 5.33 14.35
CA VAL A 545 6.82 5.53 15.78
C VAL A 545 6.03 4.36 16.36
N GLY A 546 6.15 3.19 15.73
CA GLY A 546 5.38 2.00 16.06
C GLY A 546 5.56 1.50 17.49
N GLY A 547 6.76 1.59 18.04
CA GLY A 547 7.03 1.17 19.42
C GLY A 547 6.32 2.03 20.46
N GLU A 548 6.21 3.33 20.23
CA GLU A 548 5.45 4.26 21.07
C GLU A 548 3.95 3.93 21.01
N ALA A 549 3.40 3.84 19.79
CA ALA A 549 1.99 3.50 19.59
C ALA A 549 1.60 2.16 20.23
N LEU A 550 2.44 1.13 20.09
CA LEU A 550 2.24 -0.18 20.72
C LEU A 550 2.25 -0.07 22.24
N ALA A 551 3.20 0.64 22.82
CA ALA A 551 3.32 0.80 24.27
C ALA A 551 2.13 1.54 24.86
N ASP A 552 1.58 2.55 24.17
CA ASP A 552 0.40 3.28 24.60
C ASP A 552 -0.87 2.43 24.55
N VAL A 553 -1.01 1.57 23.56
CA VAL A 553 -2.10 0.58 23.51
C VAL A 553 -1.93 -0.45 24.64
N LEU A 554 -0.73 -1.00 24.86
CA LEU A 554 -0.49 -1.98 25.92
C LEU A 554 -0.73 -1.40 27.34
N SER A 555 -0.41 -0.14 27.57
CA SER A 555 -0.62 0.55 28.85
C SER A 555 -2.06 1.00 29.09
N GLY A 556 -2.87 1.11 28.02
CA GLY A 556 -4.25 1.63 28.08
C GLY A 556 -4.36 3.14 27.96
N GLU A 557 -3.28 3.86 27.67
CA GLU A 557 -3.38 5.29 27.28
C GLU A 557 -4.20 5.44 26.00
N VAL A 558 -4.08 4.46 25.11
CA VAL A 558 -4.93 4.35 23.93
C VAL A 558 -5.77 3.08 24.03
N THR A 559 -7.09 3.23 23.93
CA THR A 559 -8.02 2.10 23.83
C THR A 559 -7.99 1.52 22.44
N PRO A 560 -7.67 0.21 22.24
CA PRO A 560 -7.63 -0.41 20.91
C PRO A 560 -9.00 -0.32 20.23
N SER A 561 -8.98 -0.01 18.95
CA SER A 561 -10.19 0.15 18.13
C SER A 561 -10.07 -0.46 16.73
N GLY A 562 -8.93 -1.06 16.41
CA GLY A 562 -8.71 -1.72 15.14
C GLY A 562 -9.59 -2.98 14.98
N LYS A 563 -9.98 -3.28 13.75
CA LYS A 563 -10.69 -4.51 13.35
C LYS A 563 -9.95 -5.17 12.20
N LEU A 564 -9.93 -6.51 12.19
CA LEU A 564 -9.21 -7.27 11.17
C LEU A 564 -9.72 -6.94 9.75
N PRO A 565 -8.84 -6.62 8.79
CA PRO A 565 -9.21 -6.40 7.40
C PRO A 565 -9.24 -7.70 6.58
N PHE A 566 -8.99 -8.84 7.21
CA PHE A 566 -9.08 -10.18 6.63
C PHE A 566 -9.34 -11.22 7.72
N SER A 567 -9.86 -12.36 7.28
CA SER A 567 -10.14 -13.52 8.15
C SER A 567 -8.87 -14.30 8.47
N TYR A 568 -8.77 -14.81 9.70
CA TYR A 568 -7.72 -15.74 10.13
C TYR A 568 -8.25 -17.18 10.02
N PRO A 569 -7.76 -18.05 9.13
CA PRO A 569 -8.12 -19.46 9.12
C PRO A 569 -7.60 -20.17 10.38
N VAL A 570 -8.29 -21.23 10.82
CA VAL A 570 -7.76 -22.10 11.88
C VAL A 570 -6.56 -22.87 11.35
N LYS A 571 -6.66 -23.37 10.14
CA LYS A 571 -5.61 -24.05 9.39
C LYS A 571 -5.65 -23.59 7.92
N LEU A 572 -4.54 -23.77 7.22
CA LEU A 572 -4.37 -23.23 5.87
C LEU A 572 -5.44 -23.75 4.89
N GLU A 573 -5.83 -25.03 5.01
CA GLU A 573 -6.82 -25.68 4.13
C GLU A 573 -8.23 -25.11 4.30
N ASP A 574 -8.51 -24.38 5.37
CA ASP A 574 -9.78 -23.68 5.56
C ASP A 574 -9.88 -22.40 4.69
N CYS A 575 -8.74 -21.89 4.24
CA CYS A 575 -8.68 -20.75 3.33
C CYS A 575 -9.16 -21.15 1.91
N PRO A 576 -10.09 -20.40 1.30
CA PRO A 576 -10.68 -20.78 0.01
C PRO A 576 -9.63 -21.02 -1.09
N ALA A 577 -8.57 -20.22 -1.15
CA ALA A 577 -7.50 -20.39 -2.14
C ALA A 577 -6.80 -21.77 -2.03
N HIS A 578 -6.74 -22.35 -0.83
CA HIS A 578 -6.09 -23.65 -0.57
C HIS A 578 -7.06 -24.82 -0.56
N PHE A 579 -8.35 -24.55 -0.31
CA PHE A 579 -9.38 -25.60 -0.25
C PHE A 579 -9.49 -26.41 -1.55
N PHE A 580 -9.27 -25.77 -2.70
CA PHE A 580 -9.37 -26.41 -4.01
C PHE A 580 -8.05 -27.03 -4.49
N GLY A 581 -7.03 -27.09 -3.64
CA GLY A 581 -5.76 -27.73 -3.92
C GLY A 581 -4.82 -26.91 -4.81
N GLU A 582 -3.76 -27.57 -5.26
CA GLU A 582 -2.58 -26.95 -5.91
C GLU A 582 -2.92 -26.05 -7.10
N ILE A 583 -3.85 -26.45 -7.97
CA ILE A 583 -4.24 -25.67 -9.14
C ILE A 583 -4.85 -24.29 -8.76
N SER A 584 -5.46 -24.19 -7.56
CA SER A 584 -5.99 -22.92 -7.05
C SER A 584 -4.91 -22.09 -6.36
N TYR A 585 -4.01 -22.72 -5.59
CA TYR A 585 -2.82 -22.09 -5.05
C TYR A 585 -1.74 -23.16 -4.77
N PRO A 586 -0.49 -22.95 -5.23
CA PRO A 586 0.03 -21.80 -5.97
C PRO A 586 -0.19 -21.87 -7.50
N GLY A 587 -0.81 -22.90 -8.03
CA GLY A 587 -0.89 -23.24 -9.45
C GLY A 587 0.14 -24.30 -9.85
N ASP A 588 0.23 -24.60 -11.15
CA ASP A 588 1.17 -25.59 -11.71
C ASP A 588 2.43 -24.95 -12.31
N SER A 589 2.78 -23.73 -11.92
CA SER A 589 3.84 -22.88 -12.46
C SER A 589 3.51 -22.15 -13.79
N ILE A 590 2.50 -22.59 -14.50
CA ILE A 590 2.04 -21.99 -15.75
C ILE A 590 0.69 -21.34 -15.57
N ARG A 591 -0.23 -22.06 -14.92
CA ARG A 591 -1.63 -21.71 -14.77
C ARG A 591 -2.09 -21.79 -13.33
N GLN A 592 -2.97 -20.87 -12.95
CA GLN A 592 -3.66 -20.84 -11.66
C GLN A 592 -5.15 -20.59 -11.89
N GLU A 593 -6.00 -21.28 -11.16
CA GLU A 593 -7.46 -21.13 -11.25
C GLU A 593 -8.02 -20.58 -9.94
N TYR A 594 -8.70 -19.45 -9.97
CA TYR A 594 -9.40 -18.89 -8.81
C TYR A 594 -10.77 -19.58 -8.63
N LYS A 595 -10.72 -20.84 -8.15
CA LYS A 595 -11.90 -21.73 -8.05
C LYS A 595 -12.90 -21.32 -6.97
N GLU A 596 -12.46 -20.54 -6.00
CA GLU A 596 -13.33 -19.95 -4.98
C GLU A 596 -14.30 -18.91 -5.57
N ASP A 597 -14.02 -18.41 -6.78
CA ASP A 597 -14.84 -17.45 -7.49
C ASP A 597 -15.06 -16.18 -6.65
N ILE A 598 -16.30 -15.74 -6.43
CA ILE A 598 -16.64 -14.57 -5.60
C ILE A 598 -16.53 -14.83 -4.09
N LEU A 599 -16.31 -16.08 -3.67
CA LEU A 599 -16.27 -16.46 -2.26
C LEU A 599 -14.85 -16.32 -1.67
N VAL A 600 -14.31 -15.10 -1.67
CA VAL A 600 -13.02 -14.77 -1.06
C VAL A 600 -13.21 -14.31 0.39
N GLY A 601 -12.30 -14.71 1.28
CA GLY A 601 -12.29 -14.28 2.68
C GLY A 601 -13.58 -14.65 3.43
N TYR A 602 -14.14 -13.71 4.20
CA TYR A 602 -15.34 -13.96 5.01
C TYR A 602 -16.55 -14.42 4.19
N ARG A 603 -16.62 -14.06 2.90
CA ARG A 603 -17.68 -14.54 1.98
C ARG A 603 -17.67 -16.06 1.90
N TRP A 604 -16.49 -16.67 1.90
CA TRP A 604 -16.33 -18.12 1.94
C TRP A 604 -16.71 -18.68 3.31
N TYR A 605 -16.07 -18.17 4.38
CA TYR A 605 -16.25 -18.70 5.72
C TYR A 605 -17.72 -18.71 6.15
N ASP A 606 -18.42 -17.62 5.92
CA ASP A 606 -19.83 -17.50 6.29
C ASP A 606 -20.73 -18.35 5.40
N THR A 607 -20.53 -18.36 4.07
CA THR A 607 -21.38 -19.10 3.12
C THR A 607 -21.18 -20.62 3.26
N LYS A 608 -19.95 -21.07 3.45
CA LYS A 608 -19.63 -22.50 3.62
C LYS A 608 -19.70 -22.96 5.08
N LYS A 609 -20.00 -22.05 6.02
CA LYS A 609 -20.09 -22.33 7.46
C LYS A 609 -18.79 -22.92 8.03
N VAL A 610 -17.64 -22.46 7.49
CA VAL A 610 -16.31 -22.76 8.02
C VAL A 610 -15.99 -21.76 9.11
N GLN A 611 -15.66 -22.22 10.30
CA GLN A 611 -15.36 -21.32 11.42
C GLN A 611 -13.93 -20.81 11.33
N PRO A 612 -13.70 -19.50 11.11
CA PRO A 612 -12.35 -18.93 11.17
C PRO A 612 -11.86 -18.82 12.62
N LEU A 613 -10.56 -18.73 12.83
CA LEU A 613 -9.96 -18.44 14.13
C LEU A 613 -10.38 -17.05 14.63
N PHE A 614 -10.27 -16.05 13.76
CA PHE A 614 -10.82 -14.72 13.95
C PHE A 614 -11.46 -14.25 12.63
N PRO A 615 -12.73 -13.81 12.65
CA PRO A 615 -13.39 -13.39 11.42
C PRO A 615 -12.95 -11.99 10.97
N PHE A 616 -13.17 -11.69 9.70
CA PHE A 616 -13.12 -10.32 9.16
C PHE A 616 -13.95 -9.36 10.02
N GLY A 617 -13.45 -8.14 10.21
CA GLY A 617 -14.12 -7.12 11.03
C GLY A 617 -14.05 -7.36 12.55
N TYR A 618 -13.34 -8.40 13.01
CA TYR A 618 -13.18 -8.70 14.43
C TYR A 618 -12.09 -7.85 15.09
N GLY A 619 -12.32 -7.47 16.32
CA GLY A 619 -11.37 -6.80 17.20
C GLY A 619 -12.06 -6.39 18.49
N MET A 620 -11.36 -6.54 19.61
CA MET A 620 -11.82 -6.19 20.96
C MET A 620 -11.40 -4.76 21.34
N SER A 621 -11.98 -4.24 22.41
CA SER A 621 -11.64 -2.96 23.01
C SER A 621 -11.43 -3.10 24.51
N TYR A 622 -10.90 -2.07 25.18
CA TYR A 622 -10.88 -1.98 26.64
C TYR A 622 -12.19 -1.45 27.23
N THR A 623 -13.14 -1.10 26.38
CA THR A 623 -14.51 -0.75 26.73
C THR A 623 -15.50 -1.68 26.05
N THR A 624 -16.78 -1.56 26.37
CA THR A 624 -17.86 -2.37 25.80
C THR A 624 -18.91 -1.47 25.14
N PHE A 625 -19.50 -1.98 24.05
CA PHE A 625 -20.52 -1.26 23.31
C PHE A 625 -21.80 -2.09 23.23
N GLU A 626 -22.93 -1.41 23.33
CA GLU A 626 -24.25 -1.99 23.15
C GLU A 626 -24.90 -1.36 21.92
N TYR A 627 -25.54 -2.20 21.10
CA TYR A 627 -26.23 -1.80 19.89
C TYR A 627 -27.74 -1.92 20.08
N SER A 628 -28.49 -0.91 19.66
CA SER A 628 -29.95 -1.05 19.49
C SER A 628 -30.27 -2.00 18.35
N LYS A 629 -31.54 -2.43 18.25
CA LYS A 629 -32.01 -3.04 17.03
C LYS A 629 -31.91 -2.04 15.88
N PRO A 630 -31.44 -2.45 14.69
CA PRO A 630 -31.45 -1.56 13.53
C PRO A 630 -32.90 -1.19 13.14
N VAL A 631 -33.05 0.05 12.69
CA VAL A 631 -34.30 0.59 12.15
C VAL A 631 -34.09 0.89 10.68
N ILE A 632 -34.98 0.40 9.84
CA ILE A 632 -35.00 0.65 8.40
C ILE A 632 -36.13 1.62 8.05
N SER A 633 -35.88 2.57 7.15
CA SER A 633 -36.84 3.61 6.77
C SER A 633 -38.02 3.08 5.94
N ALA A 634 -37.86 1.95 5.24
CA ALA A 634 -38.88 1.27 4.47
C ALA A 634 -38.62 -0.24 4.41
N GLN A 635 -39.67 -1.05 4.25
CA GLN A 635 -39.56 -2.50 4.09
C GLN A 635 -39.33 -2.93 2.65
N THR A 636 -39.64 -2.05 1.70
CA THR A 636 -39.52 -2.28 0.26
C THR A 636 -38.93 -1.05 -0.41
N MET A 637 -38.19 -1.23 -1.48
CA MET A 637 -37.71 -0.15 -2.33
C MET A 637 -37.76 -0.59 -3.81
N ASN A 638 -37.80 0.37 -4.72
CA ASN A 638 -37.58 0.12 -6.14
C ASN A 638 -36.09 -0.14 -6.41
N THR A 639 -35.77 -0.68 -7.58
CA THR A 639 -34.37 -0.98 -7.98
C THR A 639 -33.45 0.25 -8.04
N ASP A 640 -34.02 1.44 -8.22
CA ASP A 640 -33.36 2.75 -8.24
C ASP A 640 -33.50 3.53 -6.92
N GLY A 641 -34.16 2.91 -5.92
CA GLY A 641 -34.42 3.52 -4.61
C GLY A 641 -33.28 3.34 -3.62
N SER A 642 -33.47 3.92 -2.43
CA SER A 642 -32.60 3.77 -1.26
C SER A 642 -33.42 3.54 0.01
N ILE A 643 -32.81 2.87 0.98
CA ILE A 643 -33.34 2.67 2.31
C ILE A 643 -32.30 3.14 3.31
N ASP A 644 -32.71 3.97 4.27
CA ASP A 644 -31.88 4.36 5.40
C ASP A 644 -31.91 3.27 6.47
N VAL A 645 -30.72 2.88 6.95
CA VAL A 645 -30.54 1.99 8.09
C VAL A 645 -29.91 2.76 9.21
N SER A 646 -30.59 2.83 10.36
CA SER A 646 -30.08 3.51 11.53
C SER A 646 -29.95 2.56 12.73
N VAL A 647 -28.91 2.76 13.53
CA VAL A 647 -28.65 2.01 14.77
C VAL A 647 -28.07 2.96 15.80
N LYS A 648 -28.48 2.78 17.06
CA LYS A 648 -27.84 3.47 18.17
C LYS A 648 -26.74 2.62 18.76
N VAL A 649 -25.61 3.24 19.07
CA VAL A 649 -24.48 2.59 19.72
C VAL A 649 -24.12 3.35 20.98
N LYS A 650 -24.03 2.63 22.08
CA LYS A 650 -23.73 3.17 23.41
C LYS A 650 -22.45 2.55 23.95
N ASN A 651 -21.56 3.38 24.49
CA ASN A 651 -20.42 2.89 25.27
C ASN A 651 -20.91 2.55 26.70
N THR A 652 -20.95 1.27 27.02
CA THR A 652 -21.39 0.76 28.34
C THR A 652 -20.23 0.52 29.30
N GLY A 653 -19.00 0.72 28.86
CA GLY A 653 -17.80 0.55 29.70
C GLY A 653 -17.37 1.82 30.41
N LYS A 654 -16.14 1.77 30.97
CA LYS A 654 -15.65 2.81 31.91
C LYS A 654 -14.63 3.77 31.24
N VAL A 655 -14.16 3.46 30.05
CA VAL A 655 -13.17 4.28 29.32
C VAL A 655 -13.73 4.69 27.96
N ALA A 656 -13.26 5.81 27.45
CA ALA A 656 -13.59 6.23 26.08
C ALA A 656 -13.05 5.21 25.07
N GLY A 657 -13.79 5.00 24.01
CA GLY A 657 -13.39 4.08 22.94
C GLY A 657 -13.95 4.49 21.59
N LYS A 658 -13.36 3.93 20.53
CA LYS A 658 -13.87 4.05 19.16
C LYS A 658 -14.46 2.71 18.76
N GLU A 659 -15.66 2.71 18.18
CA GLU A 659 -16.30 1.52 17.65
C GLU A 659 -16.46 1.64 16.13
N ILE A 660 -16.35 0.51 15.43
CA ILE A 660 -16.56 0.40 13.99
C ILE A 660 -17.86 -0.35 13.75
N ILE A 661 -18.88 0.40 13.37
CA ILE A 661 -20.19 -0.13 12.99
C ILE A 661 -20.08 -0.60 11.55
N GLN A 662 -20.46 -1.86 11.31
CA GLN A 662 -20.33 -2.52 10.00
C GLN A 662 -21.73 -2.91 9.53
N LEU A 663 -22.10 -2.49 8.30
CA LEU A 663 -23.35 -2.85 7.65
C LEU A 663 -23.10 -3.91 6.58
N TYR A 664 -23.73 -5.06 6.78
CA TYR A 664 -23.72 -6.16 5.81
C TYR A 664 -25.13 -6.37 5.24
N ILE A 665 -25.19 -6.68 3.95
CA ILE A 665 -26.45 -7.02 3.25
C ILE A 665 -26.30 -8.43 2.66
N GLY A 666 -27.31 -9.25 2.85
CA GLY A 666 -27.47 -10.56 2.24
C GLY A 666 -28.69 -10.58 1.33
N ASP A 667 -28.64 -11.39 0.29
CA ASP A 667 -29.74 -11.70 -0.61
C ASP A 667 -30.17 -13.15 -0.34
N GLU A 668 -31.38 -13.34 0.18
CA GLU A 668 -31.87 -14.64 0.63
C GLU A 668 -32.36 -15.53 -0.53
N GLU A 669 -32.86 -14.93 -1.62
CA GLU A 669 -33.40 -15.61 -2.79
C GLU A 669 -32.63 -15.23 -4.06
N CYS A 670 -31.49 -15.90 -4.30
CA CYS A 670 -30.59 -15.59 -5.40
C CYS A 670 -30.80 -16.52 -6.60
N SER A 671 -30.85 -15.98 -7.82
CA SER A 671 -30.84 -16.77 -9.08
C SER A 671 -29.42 -17.28 -9.44
N VAL A 672 -28.36 -16.73 -8.81
CA VAL A 672 -26.95 -17.09 -8.99
C VAL A 672 -26.27 -17.20 -7.62
N LEU A 673 -25.11 -17.85 -7.56
CA LEU A 673 -24.33 -17.91 -6.32
C LEU A 673 -24.05 -16.52 -5.78
N ARG A 674 -24.42 -16.25 -4.51
CA ARG A 674 -24.04 -15.05 -3.77
C ARG A 674 -23.53 -15.44 -2.37
N PRO A 675 -22.66 -14.64 -1.78
CA PRO A 675 -22.30 -14.79 -0.37
C PRO A 675 -23.53 -14.50 0.51
N VAL A 676 -23.62 -15.17 1.66
CA VAL A 676 -24.73 -14.94 2.61
C VAL A 676 -24.79 -13.49 3.13
N LYS A 677 -23.70 -12.76 3.07
CA LYS A 677 -23.64 -11.34 3.38
C LYS A 677 -22.41 -10.69 2.74
N GLU A 678 -22.52 -9.40 2.45
CA GLU A 678 -21.44 -8.55 1.93
C GLU A 678 -21.41 -7.22 2.66
N LEU A 679 -20.21 -6.72 2.97
CA LEU A 679 -20.01 -5.38 3.53
C LEU A 679 -20.48 -4.32 2.53
N LYS A 680 -21.35 -3.40 2.96
CA LYS A 680 -21.90 -2.33 2.11
C LYS A 680 -21.72 -0.93 2.69
N ASP A 681 -21.50 -0.81 4.00
CA ASP A 681 -21.10 0.45 4.64
C ASP A 681 -20.42 0.17 5.99
N PHE A 682 -19.65 1.14 6.48
CA PHE A 682 -19.12 1.15 7.82
C PHE A 682 -18.93 2.58 8.33
N ARG A 683 -18.98 2.74 9.66
CA ARG A 683 -18.73 4.02 10.31
C ARG A 683 -17.89 3.81 11.57
N LYS A 684 -16.85 4.62 11.74
CA LYS A 684 -16.07 4.67 12.97
C LYS A 684 -16.54 5.83 13.83
N VAL A 685 -16.96 5.55 15.05
CA VAL A 685 -17.47 6.56 15.99
C VAL A 685 -16.70 6.51 17.31
N GLN A 686 -16.39 7.69 17.86
CA GLN A 686 -15.83 7.81 19.19
C GLN A 686 -16.94 8.05 20.19
N LEU A 687 -16.91 7.35 21.33
CA LEU A 687 -17.91 7.41 22.40
C LEU A 687 -17.21 7.52 23.75
N LEU A 688 -17.60 8.51 24.53
CA LEU A 688 -17.24 8.64 25.93
C LEU A 688 -17.99 7.59 26.76
N PRO A 689 -17.59 7.27 28.02
CA PRO A 689 -18.37 6.39 28.91
C PRO A 689 -19.83 6.86 29.03
N ASN A 690 -20.76 5.93 28.82
CA ASN A 690 -22.22 6.15 28.78
C ASN A 690 -22.75 7.03 27.64
N GLU A 691 -21.92 7.51 26.74
CA GLU A 691 -22.35 8.24 25.54
C GLU A 691 -23.04 7.28 24.56
N GLU A 692 -24.13 7.76 23.92
CA GLU A 692 -24.89 7.09 22.87
C GLU A 692 -24.92 7.99 21.63
N LYS A 693 -24.71 7.42 20.49
CA LYS A 693 -24.87 8.07 19.18
C LYS A 693 -25.75 7.27 18.26
#